data_805caaf3a4bdf1b661c985b82930b09c
#
_entry.id   805caaf3a4bdf1b661c985b82930b09c
#
_cell.length_a   1.000
_cell.length_b   1.000
_cell.length_c   1.000
_cell.angle_alpha   90.00
_cell.angle_beta   90.00
_cell.angle_gamma   90.00
#
_symmetry.space_group_name_H-M   'P 1'
#
loop_
_entity.id
_entity.type
_entity.pdbx_description
1 polymer ?
#
loop_
_entity_poly.entity_id
_entity_poly.type
_entity_poly.pdbx_seq_one_letter_code
_entity_poly.pdbx_strand_id
1 'polypeptide(L)'
;ASYSSQKNPDYIQIAKGKSAKNFSDEDLKNIFNVAEKARLTLTNRVQLKTPDADLNNFGANLAVAADGIWESPTFLHGAIAWRMRLNAWRGAYTADALSWHDRAKEHFESYANSQVLKPDFAPVEMDTMRHLARHEEKMGTSVFASGYISRNPNDTTKPHHYDMNLVFFDQLFSHFKYTGDKEFLKKMWPTMVRHMDWEKRNFKRGDLYDAYAAIWASDALQYSGGKVTHTSAYNYRANREMAKLAKIIGENPQPYEQEADAILKAMKNELWIKNKGYFAEYKDALGNQIVHDKPGIWSIYHVSDAFILNEFEDYQNLQYINNHTPKIPITVKGADNKNYFTLATTNWQPYDWSINNVALAENLQTALAYWQAGRTEDAYQLWKGNLIESMYYGISPGNFEQLSHYDAFRGELYRDFADPIGVASRTLTEGLFGVYPNLLENKISIRPGFPKDWNSAELKLPDWDYQFKRTSKKTEYLFKSKYQNPVALEMQIPVNYSNIKSVKVNGKKVEWKIKPNSILQPIIQFETPKGKDFKIEINYLGEELINEQTDYVNYISESLQLNFDSKKKIKNIYDPQGLIKNSPPPEGWIRPKGEDGVVNHKFELNPQERKGTFFLQVEQNGTTWWQPVNVDIHFPLETKWANKKLQIQSKSSNPINGKLNINGLNKTFTIQKNQSTSIEIPINYLSKGTNSIELEYNGIKQNIEITDWEIENQGEFNNISLASKYNEKVTEIFNQKYLSPRLKVTTLQLPWQGIGNWCYPLITAQIDDIGLMNKRKNGKVDFLEIPFLIDKTDKNVAFVSQWDNYPDSIEIPLTGKGKKIYFLMAGSTNPMQSQIVNGKITVQYVDGSTSELELKNPTNWWPIEQDLFDDNFAFEIPDDKIPYRVKLKTGELYKGGTLSKYSSIKGFTDRQIDGGAATILDLPIDPNKELKSIKLTAVSNDVIIGMMSATVLK
;
A
#
# COMPACT_ATOMS: atom_id res chain seq x y z
N ALA A 1 26.29 13.18 38.38
CA ALA A 1 26.58 14.19 39.41
C ALA A 1 25.38 14.28 40.36
N SER A 2 25.58 14.10 41.64
CA SER A 2 24.56 14.36 42.66
C SER A 2 24.69 15.81 43.14
N TYR A 3 23.60 16.54 43.07
CA TYR A 3 23.52 17.91 43.60
C TYR A 3 22.62 17.92 44.83
N SER A 4 23.09 18.55 45.90
CA SER A 4 22.26 18.85 47.08
C SER A 4 22.38 20.34 47.39
N SER A 5 21.29 21.10 47.22
CA SER A 5 21.22 22.50 47.62
C SER A 5 20.34 22.67 48.85
N GLN A 6 20.79 23.39 49.83
CA GLN A 6 20.02 23.73 51.03
C GLN A 6 19.27 25.05 50.93
N LYS A 7 19.33 25.77 49.82
CA LYS A 7 18.65 27.08 49.61
C LYS A 7 18.35 27.33 48.16
N ASN A 8 17.10 27.65 47.85
CA ASN A 8 16.49 28.21 46.64
C ASN A 8 17.13 27.87 45.25
N PRO A 9 16.31 27.76 44.17
CA PRO A 9 16.73 27.19 42.90
C PRO A 9 17.91 27.96 42.33
N ASP A 10 19.08 27.43 42.58
CA ASP A 10 20.27 27.88 41.92
C ASP A 10 20.25 27.39 40.49
N TYR A 11 20.70 28.21 39.59
CA TYR A 11 20.81 27.84 38.18
C TYR A 11 22.05 27.01 37.97
N ILE A 12 21.93 25.93 37.21
CA ILE A 12 23.06 25.08 36.84
C ILE A 12 23.45 25.39 35.39
N GLN A 13 24.69 25.79 35.21
CA GLN A 13 25.26 25.93 33.88
C GLN A 13 25.84 24.60 33.37
N ILE A 14 25.38 24.14 32.21
CA ILE A 14 25.98 23.04 31.50
C ILE A 14 26.72 23.59 30.29
N ALA A 15 28.06 23.45 30.27
CA ALA A 15 28.89 23.93 29.18
C ALA A 15 29.68 22.78 28.54
N LYS A 16 29.90 22.82 27.21
CA LYS A 16 30.74 21.87 26.47
C LYS A 16 32.18 22.36 26.48
N GLY A 17 33.09 21.57 27.08
CA GLY A 17 34.53 21.86 27.11
C GLY A 17 35.01 22.65 28.36
N LYS A 18 36.30 23.07 28.37
CA LYS A 18 36.97 23.68 29.50
C LYS A 18 36.66 25.18 29.75
N SER A 19 35.78 25.78 28.95
CA SER A 19 35.50 27.23 29.02
C SER A 19 34.08 27.51 29.56
N ALA A 20 33.78 27.02 30.74
CA ALA A 20 32.64 27.55 31.49
C ALA A 20 32.96 29.01 31.86
N LYS A 21 32.23 29.98 31.27
CA LYS A 21 32.29 31.36 31.76
C LYS A 21 31.60 31.38 33.12
N ASN A 22 32.21 32.07 34.11
CA ASN A 22 31.54 32.35 35.37
C ASN A 22 30.46 33.41 35.08
N PHE A 23 29.21 32.97 35.14
CA PHE A 23 28.05 33.85 35.07
C PHE A 23 27.58 34.19 36.49
N SER A 24 27.11 35.41 36.69
CA SER A 24 26.37 35.74 37.90
C SER A 24 25.00 35.05 37.93
N ASP A 25 24.36 34.96 39.09
CA ASP A 25 22.99 34.37 39.18
C ASP A 25 21.99 35.18 38.37
N GLU A 26 22.20 36.50 38.23
CA GLU A 26 21.37 37.38 37.40
C GLU A 26 21.56 37.08 35.91
N ASP A 27 22.80 36.83 35.45
CA ASP A 27 23.08 36.44 34.07
C ASP A 27 22.44 35.07 33.76
N LEU A 28 22.59 34.11 34.67
CA LEU A 28 21.98 32.75 34.50
C LEU A 28 20.46 32.81 34.44
N LYS A 29 19.84 33.64 35.29
CA LYS A 29 18.39 33.88 35.26
C LYS A 29 17.95 34.53 33.95
N ASN A 30 18.72 35.52 33.47
CA ASN A 30 18.42 36.18 32.21
C ASN A 30 18.56 35.20 31.03
N ILE A 31 19.61 34.39 30.99
CA ILE A 31 19.82 33.34 29.97
C ILE A 31 18.65 32.34 29.99
N PHE A 32 18.26 31.88 31.19
CA PHE A 32 17.12 30.98 31.35
C PHE A 32 15.82 31.59 30.83
N ASN A 33 15.52 32.82 31.20
CA ASN A 33 14.33 33.54 30.78
C ASN A 33 14.28 33.76 29.25
N VAL A 34 15.42 34.05 28.63
CA VAL A 34 15.51 34.16 27.16
C VAL A 34 15.27 32.81 26.51
N ALA A 35 15.91 31.74 27.01
CA ALA A 35 15.73 30.37 26.48
C ALA A 35 14.29 29.88 26.66
N GLU A 36 13.70 30.14 27.84
CA GLU A 36 12.32 29.75 28.11
C GLU A 36 11.31 30.52 27.24
N LYS A 37 11.55 31.81 27.01
CA LYS A 37 10.74 32.60 26.07
C LYS A 37 10.85 32.06 24.65
N ALA A 38 12.03 31.66 24.19
CA ALA A 38 12.23 31.07 22.88
C ALA A 38 11.48 29.71 22.77
N ARG A 39 11.61 28.88 23.80
CA ARG A 39 10.88 27.58 23.89
C ARG A 39 9.37 27.79 23.83
N LEU A 40 8.83 28.70 24.63
CA LEU A 40 7.40 29.02 24.65
C LEU A 40 6.93 29.62 23.32
N THR A 41 7.75 30.44 22.67
CA THR A 41 7.42 30.96 21.33
C THR A 41 7.30 29.82 20.31
N LEU A 42 8.20 28.82 20.37
CA LEU A 42 8.18 27.67 19.51
C LEU A 42 6.97 26.76 19.81
N THR A 43 6.78 26.36 21.06
CA THR A 43 5.68 25.44 21.46
C THR A 43 4.29 26.05 21.25
N ASN A 44 4.14 27.36 21.35
CA ASN A 44 2.90 28.09 21.12
C ASN A 44 2.62 28.39 19.64
N ARG A 45 3.52 27.98 18.73
CA ARG A 45 3.30 28.16 17.27
C ARG A 45 2.07 27.43 16.76
N VAL A 46 1.85 26.22 17.30
CA VAL A 46 0.71 25.37 16.97
C VAL A 46 -0.11 25.15 18.25
N GLN A 47 -1.21 25.86 18.39
CA GLN A 47 -2.08 25.76 19.57
C GLN A 47 -3.31 24.95 19.21
N LEU A 48 -3.42 23.74 19.74
CA LEU A 48 -4.49 22.80 19.50
C LEU A 48 -5.33 22.57 20.77
N LYS A 49 -6.66 22.62 20.63
CA LYS A 49 -7.62 22.21 21.66
C LYS A 49 -8.70 21.35 21.05
N THR A 50 -8.89 20.18 21.61
CA THR A 50 -9.88 19.19 21.17
C THR A 50 -10.57 18.54 22.37
N PRO A 51 -11.70 17.84 22.20
CA PRO A 51 -12.28 17.00 23.23
C PRO A 51 -11.40 15.81 23.62
N ASP A 52 -10.47 15.43 22.74
CA ASP A 52 -9.52 14.35 22.97
C ASP A 52 -8.28 14.88 23.69
N ALA A 53 -8.13 14.51 24.96
CA ALA A 53 -7.05 15.01 25.82
C ALA A 53 -5.65 14.64 25.32
N ASP A 54 -5.51 13.48 24.69
CA ASP A 54 -4.23 12.99 24.14
C ASP A 54 -3.71 13.89 23.03
N LEU A 55 -4.61 14.50 22.25
CA LEU A 55 -4.23 15.36 21.14
C LEU A 55 -3.82 16.78 21.53
N ASN A 56 -4.15 17.23 22.75
CA ASN A 56 -3.93 18.63 23.11
C ASN A 56 -2.44 19.01 23.22
N ASN A 57 -1.54 18.03 23.39
CA ASN A 57 -0.09 18.27 23.36
C ASN A 57 0.52 18.06 21.96
N PHE A 58 -0.24 17.53 21.01
CA PHE A 58 0.26 17.20 19.69
C PHE A 58 0.82 18.42 18.94
N GLY A 59 0.11 19.54 18.95
CA GLY A 59 0.54 20.75 18.27
C GLY A 59 1.91 21.28 18.73
N ALA A 60 2.13 21.33 20.05
CA ALA A 60 3.40 21.79 20.62
C ALA A 60 4.56 20.84 20.26
N ASN A 61 4.32 19.53 20.37
CA ASN A 61 5.33 18.52 20.02
C ASN A 61 5.67 18.55 18.52
N LEU A 62 4.67 18.72 17.66
CA LEU A 62 4.86 18.83 16.23
C LEU A 62 5.69 20.06 15.85
N ALA A 63 5.44 21.21 16.48
CA ALA A 63 6.23 22.42 16.26
C ALA A 63 7.70 22.22 16.66
N VAL A 64 7.97 21.55 17.79
CA VAL A 64 9.33 21.27 18.26
C VAL A 64 10.03 20.28 17.32
N ALA A 65 9.36 19.22 16.89
CA ALA A 65 9.92 18.23 15.97
C ALA A 65 10.23 18.85 14.61
N ALA A 66 9.33 19.69 14.08
CA ALA A 66 9.52 20.41 12.83
C ALA A 66 10.70 21.40 12.86
N ASP A 67 10.90 22.09 14.00
CA ASP A 67 12.08 22.93 14.21
C ASP A 67 13.36 22.09 14.31
N GLY A 68 13.27 20.91 14.94
CA GLY A 68 14.38 19.98 15.11
C GLY A 68 14.98 19.44 13.83
N ILE A 69 14.19 19.33 12.76
CA ILE A 69 14.67 18.90 11.43
C ILE A 69 15.10 20.08 10.54
N TRP A 70 15.01 21.32 11.02
CA TRP A 70 15.50 22.48 10.27
C TRP A 70 16.96 22.78 10.57
N GLU A 71 17.75 22.93 9.52
CA GLU A 71 19.13 23.45 9.56
C GLU A 71 19.39 24.23 8.28
N SER A 72 19.34 25.58 8.36
CA SER A 72 19.54 26.44 7.18
C SER A 72 20.68 25.92 6.28
N PRO A 73 20.46 25.84 4.97
CA PRO A 73 19.32 26.34 4.22
C PRO A 73 18.21 25.31 3.98
N THR A 74 18.18 24.17 4.69
CA THR A 74 17.29 23.07 4.31
C THR A 74 16.69 22.33 5.51
N PHE A 75 15.56 21.68 5.28
CA PHE A 75 15.08 20.62 6.15
C PHE A 75 15.94 19.36 5.98
N LEU A 76 16.24 18.70 7.07
CA LEU A 76 17.02 17.47 7.12
C LEU A 76 16.10 16.25 7.10
N HIS A 77 16.66 15.07 6.78
CA HIS A 77 15.93 13.83 6.73
C HIS A 77 15.48 13.32 8.12
N GLY A 78 16.14 13.74 9.19
CA GLY A 78 15.77 13.50 10.59
C GLY A 78 16.48 14.45 11.54
N ALA A 79 15.95 14.55 12.77
CA ALA A 79 16.51 15.45 13.79
C ALA A 79 17.71 14.83 14.53
N ILE A 80 17.66 13.54 14.82
CA ILE A 80 18.68 12.80 15.58
C ILE A 80 19.30 11.71 14.72
N ALA A 81 18.53 10.65 14.44
CA ALA A 81 18.92 9.66 13.47
C ALA A 81 18.73 10.22 12.05
N TRP A 82 19.57 9.79 11.11
CA TRP A 82 19.51 10.25 9.72
C TRP A 82 19.56 11.78 9.56
N ARG A 83 20.30 12.46 10.45
CA ARG A 83 20.50 13.90 10.38
C ARG A 83 21.39 14.26 9.20
N MET A 84 20.83 14.18 8.01
CA MET A 84 21.52 14.40 6.74
C MET A 84 20.64 15.18 5.75
N ARG A 85 21.28 15.69 4.71
CA ARG A 85 20.65 16.48 3.66
C ARG A 85 20.18 15.57 2.54
N LEU A 86 18.91 15.18 2.57
CA LEU A 86 18.22 14.38 1.54
C LEU A 86 16.92 15.07 1.11
N ASN A 87 16.92 16.40 0.97
CA ASN A 87 15.74 17.25 0.82
C ASN A 87 14.56 16.94 1.76
N ALA A 88 14.82 16.21 2.86
CA ALA A 88 13.88 15.84 3.91
C ALA A 88 12.69 14.98 3.43
N TRP A 89 12.73 14.40 2.23
CA TRP A 89 11.59 13.69 1.67
C TRP A 89 10.29 14.51 1.80
N ARG A 90 9.28 14.00 2.48
CA ARG A 90 8.03 14.72 2.78
C ARG A 90 8.16 15.73 3.93
N GLY A 91 9.30 15.79 4.61
CA GLY A 91 9.49 16.65 5.77
C GLY A 91 9.28 18.14 5.51
N ALA A 92 9.60 18.62 4.32
CA ALA A 92 9.42 20.02 3.95
C ALA A 92 7.94 20.46 3.84
N TYR A 93 6.97 19.54 3.76
CA TYR A 93 5.54 19.89 3.89
C TYR A 93 5.23 20.57 5.23
N THR A 94 5.99 20.28 6.29
CA THR A 94 5.77 20.88 7.60
C THR A 94 5.96 22.41 7.58
N ALA A 95 6.81 22.91 6.68
CA ALA A 95 7.11 24.33 6.61
C ALA A 95 5.86 25.16 6.33
N ASP A 96 5.18 24.90 5.22
CA ASP A 96 3.99 25.66 4.83
C ASP A 96 2.78 25.32 5.71
N ALA A 97 2.58 24.03 6.03
CA ALA A 97 1.49 23.62 6.91
C ALA A 97 1.53 24.27 8.30
N LEU A 98 2.73 24.56 8.83
CA LEU A 98 2.92 25.23 10.13
C LEU A 98 3.37 26.69 10.01
N SER A 99 3.22 27.30 8.81
CA SER A 99 3.49 28.73 8.56
C SER A 99 4.95 29.17 8.65
N TRP A 100 5.91 28.31 8.28
CA TRP A 100 7.33 28.66 8.10
C TRP A 100 7.67 28.85 6.61
N HIS A 101 6.95 29.75 5.95
CA HIS A 101 7.10 29.99 4.49
C HIS A 101 8.48 30.49 4.09
N ASP A 102 9.15 31.26 4.96
CA ASP A 102 10.53 31.69 4.78
C ASP A 102 11.51 30.52 4.72
N ARG A 103 11.38 29.55 5.62
CA ARG A 103 12.18 28.32 5.60
C ARG A 103 11.89 27.46 4.38
N ALA A 104 10.61 27.36 3.99
CA ALA A 104 10.22 26.67 2.76
C ALA A 104 10.89 27.28 1.53
N LYS A 105 10.80 28.59 1.40
CA LYS A 105 11.41 29.33 0.28
C LYS A 105 12.92 29.12 0.22
N GLU A 106 13.62 29.22 1.35
CA GLU A 106 15.07 28.99 1.45
C GLU A 106 15.43 27.54 1.04
N HIS A 107 14.67 26.57 1.52
CA HIS A 107 14.83 25.15 1.18
C HIS A 107 14.68 24.92 -0.33
N PHE A 108 13.61 25.44 -0.94
CA PHE A 108 13.35 25.25 -2.38
C PHE A 108 14.39 25.98 -3.25
N GLU A 109 14.81 27.17 -2.88
CA GLU A 109 15.88 27.88 -3.59
C GLU A 109 17.21 27.14 -3.56
N SER A 110 17.59 26.63 -2.39
CA SER A 110 18.85 25.93 -2.18
C SER A 110 18.93 24.64 -3.00
N TYR A 111 17.80 23.91 -3.15
CA TYR A 111 17.73 22.70 -3.97
C TYR A 111 17.50 23.00 -5.46
N ALA A 112 16.83 24.09 -5.82
CA ALA A 112 16.78 24.54 -7.22
C ALA A 112 18.18 24.83 -7.77
N ASN A 113 19.06 25.40 -6.93
CA ASN A 113 20.48 25.60 -7.27
C ASN A 113 21.27 24.29 -7.38
N SER A 114 20.73 23.18 -6.91
CA SER A 114 21.32 21.83 -7.04
C SER A 114 20.84 21.12 -8.31
N GLN A 115 19.96 21.74 -9.11
CA GLN A 115 19.48 21.12 -10.35
C GLN A 115 20.60 21.03 -11.37
N VAL A 116 20.81 19.84 -11.91
CA VAL A 116 21.77 19.56 -12.99
C VAL A 116 21.28 20.22 -14.26
N LEU A 117 22.18 20.94 -14.95
CA LEU A 117 21.88 21.62 -16.20
C LEU A 117 22.49 20.93 -17.43
N LYS A 118 23.57 20.18 -17.23
CA LYS A 118 24.31 19.48 -18.28
C LYS A 118 24.82 18.11 -17.76
N PRO A 119 24.91 17.10 -18.61
CA PRO A 119 24.53 17.10 -20.04
C PRO A 119 23.01 17.18 -20.19
N ASP A 120 22.52 17.63 -21.34
CA ASP A 120 21.08 17.74 -21.64
C ASP A 120 20.41 16.36 -21.67
N PHE A 121 21.16 15.35 -22.07
CA PHE A 121 20.77 13.96 -22.10
C PHE A 121 22.00 13.08 -21.76
N ALA A 122 21.76 11.99 -21.09
CA ALA A 122 22.79 10.99 -20.80
C ALA A 122 22.30 9.59 -21.20
N PRO A 123 23.21 8.71 -21.65
CA PRO A 123 22.86 7.32 -21.92
C PRO A 123 22.49 6.60 -20.63
N VAL A 124 21.65 5.57 -20.75
CA VAL A 124 21.39 4.64 -19.66
C VAL A 124 22.64 3.78 -19.47
N GLU A 125 23.20 3.80 -18.26
CA GLU A 125 24.31 2.95 -17.87
C GLU A 125 23.88 2.07 -16.70
N MET A 126 24.15 0.76 -16.80
CA MET A 126 23.86 -0.22 -15.76
C MET A 126 25.02 -0.38 -14.80
N ASP A 127 24.76 -0.67 -13.55
CA ASP A 127 25.79 -0.90 -12.51
C ASP A 127 26.42 -2.29 -12.67
N THR A 128 27.15 -2.47 -13.75
CA THR A 128 27.80 -3.75 -14.10
C THR A 128 28.96 -4.10 -13.17
N MET A 129 29.54 -3.12 -12.50
CA MET A 129 30.62 -3.34 -11.51
C MET A 129 30.14 -4.15 -10.30
N ARG A 130 28.87 -3.97 -9.95
CA ARG A 130 28.22 -4.70 -8.84
C ARG A 130 27.34 -5.84 -9.33
N HIS A 131 27.36 -6.15 -10.62
CA HIS A 131 26.47 -7.11 -11.26
C HIS A 131 24.96 -6.79 -11.02
N LEU A 132 24.61 -5.50 -11.00
CA LEU A 132 23.25 -5.05 -10.78
C LEU A 132 22.57 -4.68 -12.10
N ALA A 133 21.34 -5.09 -12.27
CA ALA A 133 20.49 -4.70 -13.40
C ALA A 133 19.74 -3.38 -13.10
N ARG A 134 20.43 -2.40 -12.56
CA ARG A 134 19.93 -1.07 -12.24
C ARG A 134 20.85 0.02 -12.82
N HIS A 135 20.36 1.26 -12.83
CA HIS A 135 21.16 2.39 -13.27
C HIS A 135 22.36 2.64 -12.35
N GLU A 136 23.50 2.93 -12.93
CA GLU A 136 24.66 3.38 -12.17
C GLU A 136 24.38 4.76 -11.54
N GLU A 137 24.62 4.92 -10.24
CA GLU A 137 24.51 6.21 -9.55
C GLU A 137 25.74 7.08 -9.79
N LYS A 138 25.82 7.69 -10.98
CA LYS A 138 26.93 8.52 -11.41
C LYS A 138 26.43 9.75 -12.12
N MET A 139 26.90 10.93 -11.68
CA MET A 139 26.51 12.18 -12.32
C MET A 139 26.91 12.21 -13.79
N GLY A 140 26.00 12.71 -14.62
CA GLY A 140 26.17 12.78 -16.07
C GLY A 140 25.77 11.49 -16.81
N THR A 141 25.25 10.47 -16.12
CA THR A 141 24.73 9.23 -16.71
C THR A 141 23.25 9.08 -16.45
N SER A 142 22.55 8.40 -17.32
CA SER A 142 21.15 7.98 -17.14
C SER A 142 20.27 9.12 -16.58
N VAL A 143 19.59 8.88 -15.45
CA VAL A 143 18.68 9.84 -14.82
C VAL A 143 19.41 11.03 -14.16
N PHE A 144 20.73 10.94 -13.95
CA PHE A 144 21.52 11.97 -13.28
C PHE A 144 22.05 13.06 -14.24
N ALA A 145 21.20 13.50 -15.15
CA ALA A 145 21.45 14.52 -16.18
C ALA A 145 20.53 15.73 -16.00
N SER A 146 20.41 16.59 -17.01
CA SER A 146 19.63 17.83 -16.95
C SER A 146 18.20 17.62 -16.41
N GLY A 147 17.82 18.40 -15.41
CA GLY A 147 16.54 18.34 -14.71
C GLY A 147 16.60 17.59 -13.36
N TYR A 148 17.61 16.78 -13.13
CA TYR A 148 17.80 16.08 -11.85
C TYR A 148 18.19 17.06 -10.73
N ILE A 149 17.57 16.95 -9.56
CA ILE A 149 17.95 17.66 -8.34
C ILE A 149 18.94 16.79 -7.56
N SER A 150 20.15 17.30 -7.36
CA SER A 150 21.21 16.59 -6.62
C SER A 150 20.90 16.51 -5.13
N ARG A 151 21.53 15.55 -4.46
CA ARG A 151 21.28 15.20 -3.04
C ARG A 151 21.44 16.36 -2.06
N ASN A 152 22.47 17.22 -2.28
CA ASN A 152 22.80 18.27 -1.35
C ASN A 152 22.34 19.64 -1.86
N PRO A 153 21.89 20.56 -1.00
CA PRO A 153 21.53 21.91 -1.40
C PRO A 153 22.75 22.65 -1.95
N ASN A 154 22.57 23.45 -3.00
CA ASN A 154 23.60 24.23 -3.68
C ASN A 154 24.80 23.40 -4.21
N ASP A 155 24.60 22.12 -4.49
CA ASP A 155 25.63 21.18 -4.97
C ASP A 155 25.06 20.28 -6.05
N THR A 156 25.55 20.40 -7.27
CA THR A 156 25.12 19.63 -8.45
C THR A 156 25.85 18.30 -8.64
N THR A 157 26.71 17.88 -7.68
CA THR A 157 27.68 16.80 -7.92
C THR A 157 27.33 15.47 -7.22
N LYS A 158 26.29 15.39 -6.43
CA LYS A 158 25.97 14.22 -5.60
C LYS A 158 24.76 13.46 -6.12
N PRO A 159 24.96 12.33 -6.81
CA PRO A 159 23.86 11.47 -7.18
C PRO A 159 23.26 10.81 -5.94
N HIS A 160 21.98 10.57 -5.98
CA HIS A 160 21.24 9.78 -5.02
C HIS A 160 19.88 9.41 -5.63
N HIS A 161 18.96 8.86 -4.86
CA HIS A 161 17.63 8.49 -5.32
C HIS A 161 16.97 9.59 -6.16
N TYR A 162 16.28 9.20 -7.22
CA TYR A 162 15.64 10.15 -8.13
C TYR A 162 14.26 10.63 -7.67
N ASP A 163 13.54 9.81 -6.97
CA ASP A 163 12.16 10.05 -6.52
C ASP A 163 12.05 11.16 -5.46
N MET A 164 13.14 11.49 -4.79
CA MET A 164 13.23 12.74 -4.00
C MET A 164 12.92 13.96 -4.86
N ASN A 165 13.17 13.89 -6.17
CA ASN A 165 12.82 14.95 -7.09
C ASN A 165 11.30 15.12 -7.21
N LEU A 166 10.55 14.02 -7.27
CA LEU A 166 9.09 14.06 -7.35
C LEU A 166 8.49 14.71 -6.10
N VAL A 167 8.94 14.28 -4.93
CA VAL A 167 8.49 14.83 -3.64
C VAL A 167 8.84 16.31 -3.53
N PHE A 168 10.05 16.70 -3.94
CA PHE A 168 10.49 18.09 -3.93
C PHE A 168 9.56 19.01 -4.75
N PHE A 169 9.21 18.60 -5.97
CA PHE A 169 8.34 19.41 -6.82
C PHE A 169 6.89 19.42 -6.34
N ASP A 170 6.39 18.32 -5.77
CA ASP A 170 5.05 18.32 -5.18
C ASP A 170 4.93 19.29 -4.01
N GLN A 171 5.96 19.34 -3.14
CA GLN A 171 6.03 20.30 -2.05
C GLN A 171 6.15 21.74 -2.57
N LEU A 172 6.94 21.97 -3.64
CA LEU A 172 7.07 23.28 -4.27
C LEU A 172 5.74 23.76 -4.86
N PHE A 173 4.97 22.91 -5.52
CA PHE A 173 3.62 23.24 -6.01
C PHE A 173 2.69 23.62 -4.85
N SER A 174 2.78 22.91 -3.72
CA SER A 174 2.04 23.22 -2.52
C SER A 174 2.42 24.61 -1.96
N HIS A 175 3.72 24.91 -1.89
CA HIS A 175 4.25 26.18 -1.41
C HIS A 175 3.63 27.40 -2.14
N PHE A 176 3.51 27.35 -3.46
CA PHE A 176 2.88 28.44 -4.21
C PHE A 176 1.41 28.66 -3.82
N LYS A 177 0.69 27.60 -3.47
CA LYS A 177 -0.70 27.71 -3.01
C LYS A 177 -0.78 28.34 -1.62
N TYR A 178 0.13 27.96 -0.71
CA TYR A 178 0.18 28.52 0.64
C TYR A 178 0.62 29.97 0.70
N THR A 179 1.47 30.42 -0.23
CA THR A 179 2.05 31.76 -0.19
C THR A 179 1.42 32.75 -1.17
N GLY A 180 0.99 32.27 -2.34
CA GLY A 180 0.56 33.12 -3.45
C GLY A 180 1.70 33.94 -4.08
N ASP A 181 2.98 33.61 -3.81
CA ASP A 181 4.16 34.34 -4.27
C ASP A 181 4.42 34.09 -5.78
N LYS A 182 3.85 35.00 -6.60
CA LYS A 182 3.99 34.92 -8.06
C LYS A 182 5.40 35.23 -8.56
N GLU A 183 6.16 36.06 -7.83
CA GLU A 183 7.53 36.36 -8.23
C GLU A 183 8.46 35.18 -7.96
N PHE A 184 8.25 34.49 -6.84
CA PHE A 184 8.96 33.23 -6.59
C PHE A 184 8.57 32.14 -7.58
N LEU A 185 7.30 32.05 -7.94
CA LEU A 185 6.81 31.14 -9.00
C LEU A 185 7.53 31.40 -10.33
N LYS A 186 7.63 32.65 -10.80
CA LYS A 186 8.38 32.99 -12.01
C LYS A 186 9.85 32.63 -11.93
N LYS A 187 10.48 32.85 -10.76
CA LYS A 187 11.88 32.49 -10.52
C LYS A 187 12.10 30.98 -10.64
N MET A 188 11.18 30.15 -10.12
CA MET A 188 11.27 28.69 -10.10
C MET A 188 10.79 28.03 -11.41
N TRP A 189 10.11 28.77 -12.26
CA TRP A 189 9.50 28.24 -13.49
C TRP A 189 10.48 27.45 -14.38
N PRO A 190 11.69 27.98 -14.70
CA PRO A 190 12.66 27.21 -15.51
C PRO A 190 13.10 25.90 -14.86
N THR A 191 13.18 25.85 -13.53
CA THR A 191 13.53 24.63 -12.78
C THR A 191 12.43 23.59 -12.89
N MET A 192 11.16 24.02 -12.79
CA MET A 192 10.00 23.13 -12.93
C MET A 192 9.88 22.59 -14.35
N VAL A 193 10.05 23.42 -15.38
CA VAL A 193 10.03 23.00 -16.79
C VAL A 193 11.07 21.91 -17.04
N ARG A 194 12.31 22.10 -16.59
CA ARG A 194 13.37 21.09 -16.73
C ARG A 194 13.04 19.77 -16.02
N HIS A 195 12.37 19.85 -14.88
CA HIS A 195 11.92 18.64 -14.19
C HIS A 195 10.86 17.88 -15.00
N MET A 196 9.85 18.57 -15.53
CA MET A 196 8.82 17.93 -16.36
C MET A 196 9.42 17.25 -17.60
N ASP A 197 10.40 17.90 -18.24
CA ASP A 197 11.12 17.33 -19.36
C ASP A 197 11.99 16.12 -18.93
N TRP A 198 12.59 16.18 -17.74
CA TRP A 198 13.37 15.10 -17.16
C TRP A 198 12.51 13.86 -16.86
N GLU A 199 11.33 14.05 -16.25
CA GLU A 199 10.35 12.97 -16.02
C GLU A 199 9.93 12.31 -17.32
N LYS A 200 9.50 13.13 -18.29
CA LYS A 200 9.03 12.66 -19.59
C LYS A 200 10.11 11.88 -20.34
N ARG A 201 11.32 12.38 -20.36
CA ARG A 201 12.44 11.76 -21.06
C ARG A 201 12.85 10.41 -20.46
N ASN A 202 12.89 10.32 -19.14
CA ASN A 202 13.43 9.15 -18.46
C ASN A 202 12.36 8.08 -18.15
N PHE A 203 11.15 8.49 -17.79
CA PHE A 203 10.17 7.58 -17.20
C PHE A 203 8.89 7.39 -17.99
N LYS A 204 8.61 8.18 -19.03
CA LYS A 204 7.40 7.99 -19.82
C LYS A 204 7.44 6.68 -20.62
N ARG A 205 6.38 5.87 -20.49
CA ARG A 205 6.16 4.58 -21.19
C ARG A 205 4.75 4.56 -21.80
N GLY A 206 4.67 4.91 -23.08
CA GLY A 206 3.38 5.25 -23.69
C GLY A 206 2.83 6.53 -23.07
N ASP A 207 1.61 6.50 -22.52
CA ASP A 207 1.02 7.63 -21.81
C ASP A 207 1.09 7.50 -20.28
N LEU A 208 1.80 6.50 -19.75
CA LEU A 208 2.03 6.29 -18.31
C LEU A 208 3.52 6.44 -17.99
N TYR A 209 3.81 6.39 -16.69
CA TYR A 209 5.16 6.60 -16.19
C TYR A 209 5.65 5.39 -15.41
N ASP A 210 6.90 5.09 -15.60
CA ASP A 210 7.69 4.10 -14.92
C ASP A 210 8.22 4.64 -13.59
N ALA A 211 8.66 3.74 -12.70
CA ALA A 211 9.43 4.09 -11.53
C ALA A 211 10.69 3.24 -11.46
N TYR A 212 11.82 3.88 -11.41
CA TYR A 212 13.09 3.19 -11.20
C TYR A 212 13.21 2.66 -9.77
N ALA A 213 12.84 3.48 -8.81
CA ALA A 213 12.75 3.11 -7.41
C ALA A 213 11.46 3.67 -6.83
N ALA A 214 10.76 2.87 -6.03
CA ALA A 214 9.56 3.29 -5.37
C ALA A 214 9.91 3.78 -3.98
N ILE A 215 10.28 5.02 -3.88
CA ILE A 215 10.77 5.53 -2.61
C ILE A 215 9.78 6.44 -1.91
N TRP A 216 8.72 6.83 -2.58
CA TRP A 216 7.66 7.57 -1.90
C TRP A 216 7.18 6.84 -0.65
N ALA A 217 7.18 5.52 -0.72
CA ALA A 217 6.74 4.68 0.36
C ALA A 217 7.83 3.83 1.00
N SER A 218 8.97 3.64 0.35
CA SER A 218 9.82 2.53 0.75
C SER A 218 11.18 2.57 0.08
N ASP A 219 12.20 2.68 0.88
CA ASP A 219 13.59 2.77 0.47
C ASP A 219 14.12 1.57 -0.33
N ALA A 220 13.42 0.46 -0.34
CA ALA A 220 13.97 -0.78 -0.86
C ALA A 220 13.27 -1.29 -2.12
N LEU A 221 12.20 -0.64 -2.56
CA LEU A 221 11.45 -1.10 -3.71
C LEU A 221 12.06 -0.57 -5.00
N GLN A 222 12.41 -1.48 -5.88
CA GLN A 222 12.84 -1.17 -7.22
C GLN A 222 11.92 -1.90 -8.20
N TYR A 223 11.24 -1.12 -9.05
CA TYR A 223 10.37 -1.67 -10.07
C TYR A 223 11.18 -2.19 -11.24
N SER A 224 10.68 -3.23 -11.84
CA SER A 224 11.32 -3.89 -12.98
C SER A 224 11.06 -3.23 -14.33
N GLY A 225 10.77 -1.95 -14.30
CA GLY A 225 10.32 -1.21 -15.48
C GLY A 225 8.90 -1.61 -15.88
N GLY A 226 7.99 -0.69 -15.78
CA GLY A 226 6.58 -0.91 -16.05
C GLY A 226 5.82 0.40 -16.08
N LYS A 227 4.51 0.29 -16.06
CA LYS A 227 3.60 1.43 -15.95
C LYS A 227 3.13 1.48 -14.49
N VAL A 228 3.65 2.40 -13.71
CA VAL A 228 3.50 2.43 -12.25
C VAL A 228 2.43 3.43 -11.84
N THR A 229 1.53 3.02 -10.94
CA THR A 229 0.37 3.82 -10.54
C THR A 229 0.78 5.09 -9.81
N HIS A 230 1.60 5.02 -8.76
CA HIS A 230 1.93 6.21 -7.96
C HIS A 230 2.73 7.25 -8.77
N THR A 231 3.69 6.83 -9.58
CA THR A 231 4.47 7.74 -10.44
C THR A 231 3.60 8.38 -11.53
N SER A 232 2.67 7.61 -12.10
CA SER A 232 1.71 8.15 -13.08
C SER A 232 0.74 9.14 -12.41
N ALA A 233 0.28 8.86 -11.18
CA ALA A 233 -0.55 9.78 -10.40
C ALA A 233 0.19 11.09 -10.08
N TYR A 234 1.45 10.99 -9.68
CA TYR A 234 2.31 12.17 -9.50
C TYR A 234 2.40 13.00 -10.78
N ASN A 235 2.73 12.39 -11.91
CA ASN A 235 2.89 13.10 -13.19
C ASN A 235 1.56 13.71 -13.68
N TYR A 236 0.43 13.05 -13.45
CA TYR A 236 -0.89 13.65 -13.69
C TYR A 236 -1.07 14.93 -12.86
N ARG A 237 -0.86 14.86 -11.55
CA ARG A 237 -0.99 16.01 -10.63
C ARG A 237 -0.01 17.12 -10.99
N ALA A 238 1.25 16.80 -11.21
CA ALA A 238 2.28 17.77 -11.58
C ALA A 238 1.92 18.52 -12.86
N ASN A 239 1.47 17.82 -13.89
CA ASN A 239 1.03 18.46 -15.15
C ASN A 239 -0.22 19.33 -14.95
N ARG A 240 -1.19 18.89 -14.13
CA ARG A 240 -2.35 19.74 -13.77
C ARG A 240 -1.94 21.02 -13.03
N GLU A 241 -1.00 20.93 -12.11
CA GLU A 241 -0.49 22.11 -11.39
C GLU A 241 0.33 23.00 -12.32
N MET A 242 1.23 22.45 -13.14
CA MET A 242 1.98 23.22 -14.14
C MET A 242 1.06 23.99 -15.10
N ALA A 243 -0.02 23.38 -15.57
CA ALA A 243 -0.99 24.06 -16.44
C ALA A 243 -1.68 25.26 -15.74
N LYS A 244 -2.05 25.11 -14.45
CA LYS A 244 -2.63 26.21 -13.65
C LYS A 244 -1.61 27.32 -13.44
N LEU A 245 -0.39 26.96 -13.05
CA LEU A 245 0.68 27.92 -12.78
C LEU A 245 1.11 28.66 -14.04
N ALA A 246 1.19 27.98 -15.19
CA ALA A 246 1.45 28.58 -16.48
C ALA A 246 0.45 29.72 -16.79
N LYS A 247 -0.85 29.46 -16.63
CA LYS A 247 -1.90 30.50 -16.84
C LYS A 247 -1.69 31.73 -15.93
N ILE A 248 -1.27 31.51 -14.70
CA ILE A 248 -1.07 32.59 -13.70
C ILE A 248 0.08 33.51 -14.09
N ILE A 249 1.15 32.98 -14.69
CA ILE A 249 2.33 33.76 -15.06
C ILE A 249 2.39 34.14 -16.58
N GLY A 250 1.39 33.73 -17.34
CA GLY A 250 1.29 34.03 -18.78
C GLY A 250 2.07 33.11 -19.72
N GLU A 251 2.44 31.93 -19.23
CA GLU A 251 3.07 30.84 -19.98
C GLU A 251 2.03 29.95 -20.68
N ASN A 252 2.45 29.11 -21.63
CA ASN A 252 1.55 28.21 -22.34
C ASN A 252 1.13 27.01 -21.51
N PRO A 253 -0.14 26.85 -21.12
CA PRO A 253 -0.63 25.70 -20.33
C PRO A 253 -0.87 24.44 -21.14
N GLN A 254 -1.04 24.56 -22.45
CA GLN A 254 -1.59 23.50 -23.32
C GLN A 254 -0.77 22.21 -23.34
N PRO A 255 0.58 22.20 -23.35
CA PRO A 255 1.35 20.98 -23.31
C PRO A 255 1.10 20.17 -22.04
N TYR A 256 0.94 20.85 -20.90
CA TYR A 256 0.68 20.21 -19.61
C TYR A 256 -0.75 19.70 -19.48
N GLU A 257 -1.74 20.43 -20.01
CA GLU A 257 -3.14 19.97 -20.05
C GLU A 257 -3.27 18.70 -20.87
N GLN A 258 -2.67 18.68 -22.07
CA GLN A 258 -2.68 17.51 -22.95
C GLN A 258 -1.99 16.29 -22.32
N GLU A 259 -0.85 16.49 -21.68
CA GLU A 259 -0.14 15.39 -20.99
C GLU A 259 -0.98 14.85 -19.83
N ALA A 260 -1.55 15.71 -18.99
CA ALA A 260 -2.41 15.28 -17.88
C ALA A 260 -3.64 14.49 -18.37
N ASP A 261 -4.30 14.94 -19.45
CA ASP A 261 -5.46 14.24 -20.01
C ASP A 261 -5.08 12.87 -20.60
N ALA A 262 -3.91 12.77 -21.26
CA ALA A 262 -3.39 11.51 -21.75
C ALA A 262 -3.09 10.52 -20.61
N ILE A 263 -2.43 10.98 -19.55
CA ILE A 263 -2.12 10.18 -18.35
C ILE A 263 -3.43 9.68 -17.71
N LEU A 264 -4.40 10.56 -17.48
CA LEU A 264 -5.66 10.18 -16.84
C LEU A 264 -6.39 9.10 -17.63
N LYS A 265 -6.47 9.27 -18.94
CA LYS A 265 -7.09 8.28 -19.83
C LYS A 265 -6.38 6.94 -19.78
N ALA A 266 -5.05 6.95 -19.82
CA ALA A 266 -4.26 5.73 -19.77
C ALA A 266 -4.34 5.03 -18.41
N MET A 267 -4.29 5.77 -17.31
CA MET A 267 -4.46 5.21 -15.94
C MET A 267 -5.81 4.51 -15.81
N LYS A 268 -6.90 5.13 -16.28
CA LYS A 268 -8.24 4.53 -16.24
C LYS A 268 -8.36 3.27 -17.11
N ASN A 269 -7.66 3.22 -18.23
CA ASN A 269 -7.74 2.10 -19.18
C ASN A 269 -6.82 0.92 -18.81
N GLU A 270 -5.63 1.19 -18.25
CA GLU A 270 -4.60 0.17 -18.09
C GLU A 270 -4.34 -0.25 -16.65
N LEU A 271 -4.62 0.64 -15.66
CA LEU A 271 -4.31 0.39 -14.25
C LEU A 271 -5.55 0.31 -13.35
N TRP A 272 -6.69 0.90 -13.75
CA TRP A 272 -7.94 0.79 -13.00
C TRP A 272 -8.59 -0.57 -13.19
N ILE A 273 -8.73 -1.34 -12.11
CA ILE A 273 -9.36 -2.67 -12.13
C ILE A 273 -10.85 -2.51 -11.84
N LYS A 274 -11.63 -2.26 -12.89
CA LYS A 274 -13.03 -1.83 -12.80
C LYS A 274 -13.90 -2.76 -11.95
N ASN A 275 -13.80 -4.07 -12.13
CA ASN A 275 -14.60 -5.05 -11.38
C ASN A 275 -14.17 -5.18 -9.90
N LYS A 276 -12.97 -4.71 -9.54
CA LYS A 276 -12.45 -4.68 -8.17
C LYS A 276 -12.59 -3.29 -7.52
N GLY A 277 -12.70 -2.22 -8.32
CA GLY A 277 -12.91 -0.86 -7.84
C GLY A 277 -11.68 -0.18 -7.26
N TYR A 278 -10.47 -0.56 -7.68
CA TYR A 278 -9.23 0.08 -7.23
C TYR A 278 -8.14 0.03 -8.31
N PHE A 279 -7.09 0.84 -8.12
CA PHE A 279 -5.93 0.85 -8.99
C PHE A 279 -4.96 -0.30 -8.67
N ALA A 280 -4.40 -0.88 -9.72
CA ALA A 280 -3.28 -1.81 -9.64
C ALA A 280 -2.02 -1.12 -9.07
N GLU A 281 -1.05 -1.90 -8.64
CA GLU A 281 0.27 -1.39 -8.28
C GLU A 281 1.02 -0.90 -9.51
N TYR A 282 1.14 -1.76 -10.49
CA TYR A 282 1.77 -1.48 -11.79
C TYR A 282 1.33 -2.50 -12.85
N LYS A 283 1.74 -2.26 -14.07
CA LYS A 283 1.66 -3.20 -15.18
C LYS A 283 3.07 -3.47 -15.69
N ASP A 284 3.44 -4.75 -15.80
CA ASP A 284 4.75 -5.17 -16.29
C ASP A 284 5.09 -4.56 -17.66
N ALA A 285 6.36 -4.19 -17.87
CA ALA A 285 6.83 -3.63 -19.12
C ALA A 285 7.00 -4.68 -20.22
N LEU A 286 7.33 -5.91 -19.83
CA LEU A 286 7.74 -6.97 -20.74
C LEU A 286 6.80 -8.18 -20.71
N GLY A 287 7.05 -9.12 -21.59
CA GLY A 287 6.41 -10.41 -21.62
C GLY A 287 4.88 -10.32 -21.69
N ASN A 288 4.22 -10.92 -20.73
CA ASN A 288 2.76 -10.98 -20.66
C ASN A 288 2.09 -9.69 -20.19
N GLN A 289 2.86 -8.65 -19.85
CA GLN A 289 2.36 -7.38 -19.34
C GLN A 289 1.35 -7.53 -18.19
N ILE A 290 1.70 -8.35 -17.22
CA ILE A 290 0.85 -8.66 -16.07
C ILE A 290 0.50 -7.38 -15.32
N VAL A 291 -0.77 -7.26 -14.93
CA VAL A 291 -1.26 -6.21 -14.04
C VAL A 291 -1.16 -6.71 -12.61
N HIS A 292 -0.35 -6.04 -11.79
CA HIS A 292 -0.18 -6.37 -10.37
C HIS A 292 -1.36 -5.84 -9.56
N ASP A 293 -2.32 -6.70 -9.26
CA ASP A 293 -3.61 -6.36 -8.67
C ASP A 293 -3.65 -6.35 -7.13
N LYS A 294 -2.48 -6.30 -6.51
CA LYS A 294 -2.31 -6.19 -5.04
C LYS A 294 -1.46 -4.96 -4.69
N PRO A 295 -2.02 -3.75 -4.81
CA PRO A 295 -1.27 -2.53 -4.56
C PRO A 295 -0.82 -2.41 -3.10
N GLY A 296 0.34 -1.78 -2.90
CA GLY A 296 0.70 -1.22 -1.62
C GLY A 296 -0.16 0.01 -1.28
N ILE A 297 -0.21 0.38 0.00
CA ILE A 297 -1.03 1.54 0.44
C ILE A 297 -0.64 2.84 -0.27
N TRP A 298 0.62 2.98 -0.69
CA TRP A 298 1.12 4.15 -1.43
C TRP A 298 0.45 4.33 -2.80
N SER A 299 0.21 3.27 -3.55
CA SER A 299 -0.51 3.37 -4.83
C SER A 299 -1.95 3.81 -4.63
N ILE A 300 -2.58 3.40 -3.53
CA ILE A 300 -3.95 3.77 -3.19
C ILE A 300 -4.06 5.25 -2.80
N TYR A 301 -3.27 5.71 -1.83
CA TYR A 301 -3.40 7.08 -1.33
C TYR A 301 -2.88 8.13 -2.33
N HIS A 302 -1.86 7.83 -3.16
CA HIS A 302 -1.38 8.78 -4.17
C HIS A 302 -2.42 9.12 -5.22
N VAL A 303 -3.23 8.15 -5.61
CA VAL A 303 -4.33 8.38 -6.56
C VAL A 303 -5.39 9.30 -5.95
N SER A 304 -5.72 9.12 -4.67
CA SER A 304 -6.65 10.00 -3.93
C SER A 304 -6.08 11.40 -3.76
N ASP A 305 -4.81 11.54 -3.31
CA ASP A 305 -4.13 12.83 -3.13
C ASP A 305 -3.91 13.58 -4.46
N ALA A 306 -3.84 12.87 -5.59
CA ALA A 306 -3.80 13.45 -6.92
C ALA A 306 -5.18 13.86 -7.48
N PHE A 307 -6.28 13.57 -6.79
CA PHE A 307 -7.66 13.87 -7.21
C PHE A 307 -8.03 13.31 -8.60
N ILE A 308 -7.60 12.08 -8.88
CA ILE A 308 -7.85 11.36 -10.14
C ILE A 308 -9.27 10.78 -10.18
N LEU A 309 -9.83 10.46 -9.02
CA LEU A 309 -11.06 9.71 -8.85
C LEU A 309 -12.27 10.61 -8.59
N ASN A 310 -13.46 10.17 -9.03
CA ASN A 310 -14.70 10.73 -8.54
C ASN A 310 -15.04 10.16 -7.15
N GLU A 311 -16.08 10.65 -6.50
CA GLU A 311 -16.41 10.31 -5.12
C GLU A 311 -16.68 8.80 -4.92
N PHE A 312 -17.31 8.13 -5.88
CA PHE A 312 -17.60 6.69 -5.81
C PHE A 312 -16.34 5.86 -5.99
N GLU A 313 -15.56 6.19 -6.99
CA GLU A 313 -14.29 5.52 -7.28
C GLU A 313 -13.30 5.69 -6.13
N ASP A 314 -13.22 6.89 -5.51
CA ASP A 314 -12.31 7.17 -4.41
C ASP A 314 -12.70 6.39 -3.16
N TYR A 315 -14.01 6.30 -2.87
CA TYR A 315 -14.51 5.44 -1.79
C TYR A 315 -14.12 3.97 -2.01
N GLN A 316 -14.32 3.44 -3.23
CA GLN A 316 -13.99 2.06 -3.58
C GLN A 316 -12.48 1.79 -3.55
N ASN A 317 -11.67 2.71 -4.06
CA ASN A 317 -10.21 2.61 -4.06
C ASN A 317 -9.67 2.48 -2.62
N LEU A 318 -10.16 3.32 -1.72
CA LEU A 318 -9.79 3.25 -0.30
C LEU A 318 -10.37 2.03 0.43
N GLN A 319 -11.50 1.47 -0.06
CA GLN A 319 -12.05 0.23 0.49
C GLN A 319 -11.11 -0.98 0.28
N TYR A 320 -10.22 -0.92 -0.71
CA TYR A 320 -9.14 -1.91 -0.85
C TYR A 320 -8.32 -2.05 0.44
N ILE A 321 -7.96 -0.94 1.08
CA ILE A 321 -7.18 -0.95 2.32
C ILE A 321 -7.94 -1.68 3.43
N ASN A 322 -9.24 -1.37 3.59
CA ASN A 322 -10.07 -2.04 4.59
C ASN A 322 -10.22 -3.55 4.34
N ASN A 323 -10.25 -3.96 3.07
CA ASN A 323 -10.51 -5.33 2.66
C ASN A 323 -9.25 -6.21 2.61
N HIS A 324 -8.08 -5.63 2.34
CA HIS A 324 -6.90 -6.40 1.93
C HIS A 324 -5.60 -6.03 2.64
N THR A 325 -5.55 -4.86 3.30
CA THR A 325 -4.34 -4.44 4.00
C THR A 325 -4.37 -4.92 5.45
N PRO A 326 -3.31 -5.59 5.95
CA PRO A 326 -3.26 -6.05 7.33
C PRO A 326 -3.36 -4.89 8.32
N LYS A 327 -4.23 -5.06 9.32
CA LYS A 327 -4.40 -4.14 10.45
C LYS A 327 -3.70 -4.70 11.67
N ILE A 328 -2.74 -3.95 12.20
CA ILE A 328 -1.99 -4.32 13.39
C ILE A 328 -2.61 -3.60 14.58
N PRO A 329 -3.28 -4.33 15.51
CA PRO A 329 -3.98 -3.71 16.61
C PRO A 329 -2.99 -3.08 17.60
N ILE A 330 -3.34 -1.89 18.10
CA ILE A 330 -2.60 -1.21 19.17
C ILE A 330 -3.28 -1.54 20.49
N THR A 331 -2.60 -2.33 21.32
CA THR A 331 -3.09 -2.72 22.63
C THR A 331 -2.19 -2.15 23.71
N VAL A 332 -2.70 -1.14 24.42
CA VAL A 332 -1.93 -0.50 25.48
C VAL A 332 -2.75 -0.41 26.74
N LYS A 333 -2.11 -0.74 27.86
CA LYS A 333 -2.72 -0.65 29.19
C LYS A 333 -3.05 0.81 29.51
N GLY A 334 -4.33 1.09 29.71
CA GLY A 334 -4.82 2.43 30.04
C GLY A 334 -5.32 3.26 28.86
N ALA A 335 -5.18 2.79 27.60
CA ALA A 335 -5.88 3.37 26.48
C ALA A 335 -7.39 3.07 26.55
N ASP A 336 -8.18 3.96 25.96
CA ASP A 336 -9.60 3.68 25.78
C ASP A 336 -9.77 2.46 24.83
N ASN A 337 -10.86 1.68 25.04
CA ASN A 337 -11.10 0.44 24.28
C ASN A 337 -11.60 0.70 22.83
N LYS A 338 -11.06 1.66 22.13
CA LYS A 338 -11.47 2.05 20.76
C LYS A 338 -10.61 1.37 19.71
N ASN A 339 -10.43 0.13 19.65
CA ASN A 339 -9.85 -0.65 18.53
C ASN A 339 -8.91 0.12 17.58
N TYR A 340 -7.93 0.84 18.12
CA TYR A 340 -6.93 1.55 17.32
C TYR A 340 -5.98 0.57 16.65
N PHE A 341 -5.52 0.92 15.47
CA PHE A 341 -4.60 0.09 14.69
C PHE A 341 -3.63 0.93 13.87
N THR A 342 -2.57 0.31 13.43
CA THR A 342 -1.73 0.74 12.33
C THR A 342 -1.90 -0.21 11.14
N LEU A 343 -1.49 0.22 9.96
CA LEU A 343 -1.56 -0.58 8.74
C LEU A 343 -0.17 -1.06 8.35
N ALA A 344 -0.08 -2.31 7.93
CA ALA A 344 1.08 -2.75 7.16
C ALA A 344 1.10 -2.04 5.80
N THR A 345 2.29 -1.85 5.24
CA THR A 345 2.46 -1.23 3.92
C THR A 345 1.91 -2.10 2.80
N THR A 346 2.07 -3.41 2.93
CA THR A 346 1.58 -4.43 2.00
C THR A 346 1.25 -5.74 2.73
N ASN A 347 0.72 -6.72 1.99
CA ASN A 347 0.58 -8.11 2.43
C ASN A 347 1.39 -9.06 1.54
N TRP A 348 2.45 -8.58 0.88
CA TRP A 348 3.13 -9.36 -0.16
C TRP A 348 3.90 -10.55 0.38
N GLN A 349 4.68 -10.34 1.42
CA GLN A 349 5.45 -11.38 2.11
C GLN A 349 5.72 -10.96 3.55
N PRO A 350 6.27 -11.81 4.42
CA PRO A 350 6.64 -11.40 5.78
C PRO A 350 7.59 -10.22 5.75
N TYR A 351 7.72 -9.55 6.90
CA TYR A 351 8.57 -8.37 7.06
C TYR A 351 9.85 -8.42 6.24
N ASP A 352 9.99 -7.42 5.38
CA ASP A 352 11.15 -7.23 4.53
C ASP A 352 11.37 -5.73 4.30
N TRP A 353 11.92 -5.06 5.32
CA TRP A 353 12.09 -3.63 5.37
C TRP A 353 10.73 -2.92 5.19
N SER A 354 10.59 -2.06 4.19
CA SER A 354 9.35 -1.32 3.96
C SER A 354 8.24 -2.14 3.29
N ILE A 355 8.54 -3.33 2.79
CA ILE A 355 7.52 -4.28 2.34
C ILE A 355 6.96 -4.97 3.58
N ASN A 356 5.65 -4.91 3.76
CA ASN A 356 4.97 -5.49 4.89
C ASN A 356 5.53 -5.04 6.26
N ASN A 357 5.70 -3.75 6.42
CA ASN A 357 6.10 -3.09 7.66
C ASN A 357 5.07 -2.02 8.04
N VAL A 358 5.14 -1.51 9.25
CA VAL A 358 4.41 -0.32 9.66
C VAL A 358 5.28 0.90 9.43
N ALA A 359 5.02 1.63 8.36
CA ALA A 359 5.65 2.91 8.08
C ALA A 359 4.67 4.04 8.48
N LEU A 360 5.00 4.78 9.52
CA LEU A 360 4.06 5.76 10.10
C LEU A 360 3.69 6.89 9.13
N ALA A 361 4.62 7.36 8.32
CA ALA A 361 4.33 8.36 7.31
C ALA A 361 3.31 7.87 6.26
N GLU A 362 3.41 6.60 5.86
CA GLU A 362 2.47 5.96 4.92
C GLU A 362 1.08 5.84 5.52
N ASN A 363 1.00 5.47 6.80
CA ASN A 363 -0.25 5.40 7.55
C ASN A 363 -0.90 6.78 7.69
N LEU A 364 -0.12 7.80 8.01
CA LEU A 364 -0.61 9.18 8.11
C LEU A 364 -1.09 9.70 6.75
N GLN A 365 -0.38 9.41 5.66
CA GLN A 365 -0.82 9.78 4.30
C GLN A 365 -2.12 9.04 3.91
N THR A 366 -2.26 7.79 4.32
CA THR A 366 -3.51 7.02 4.15
C THR A 366 -4.67 7.65 4.93
N ALA A 367 -4.44 8.09 6.17
CA ALA A 367 -5.44 8.82 6.94
C ALA A 367 -5.87 10.13 6.25
N LEU A 368 -4.91 10.86 5.65
CA LEU A 368 -5.22 12.05 4.85
C LEU A 368 -6.11 11.70 3.66
N ALA A 369 -5.80 10.62 2.93
CA ALA A 369 -6.61 10.18 1.81
C ALA A 369 -8.05 9.80 2.24
N TYR A 370 -8.23 9.15 3.39
CA TYR A 370 -9.57 8.91 3.93
C TYR A 370 -10.32 10.21 4.19
N TRP A 371 -9.68 11.25 4.76
CA TRP A 371 -10.32 12.56 4.92
C TRP A 371 -10.68 13.20 3.59
N GLN A 372 -9.81 13.11 2.58
CA GLN A 372 -10.06 13.64 1.24
C GLN A 372 -11.29 12.98 0.59
N ALA A 373 -11.50 11.70 0.83
CA ALA A 373 -12.68 10.94 0.39
C ALA A 373 -13.92 11.13 1.28
N GLY A 374 -13.84 11.92 2.36
CA GLY A 374 -14.94 12.13 3.30
C GLY A 374 -15.19 10.98 4.28
N ARG A 375 -14.25 10.04 4.43
CA ARG A 375 -14.29 8.89 5.34
C ARG A 375 -13.70 9.27 6.71
N THR A 376 -14.33 10.21 7.38
CA THR A 376 -13.80 10.86 8.60
C THR A 376 -13.48 9.89 9.74
N GLU A 377 -14.35 8.90 9.98
CA GLU A 377 -14.18 7.98 11.11
C GLU A 377 -12.98 7.02 10.84
N ASP A 378 -12.87 6.48 9.62
CA ASP A 378 -11.71 5.67 9.21
C ASP A 378 -10.40 6.47 9.33
N ALA A 379 -10.44 7.72 8.85
CA ALA A 379 -9.29 8.62 8.90
C ALA A 379 -8.85 8.90 10.34
N TYR A 380 -9.78 9.27 11.20
CA TYR A 380 -9.48 9.61 12.59
C TYR A 380 -8.97 8.39 13.38
N GLN A 381 -9.59 7.23 13.19
CA GLN A 381 -9.19 6.01 13.88
C GLN A 381 -7.76 5.60 13.52
N LEU A 382 -7.42 5.60 12.24
CA LEU A 382 -6.07 5.31 11.77
C LEU A 382 -5.06 6.37 12.23
N TRP A 383 -5.40 7.65 12.08
CA TRP A 383 -4.55 8.77 12.48
C TRP A 383 -4.24 8.75 13.97
N LYS A 384 -5.28 8.59 14.81
CA LYS A 384 -5.09 8.49 16.27
C LYS A 384 -4.27 7.27 16.66
N GLY A 385 -4.48 6.12 15.99
CA GLY A 385 -3.67 4.92 16.19
C GLY A 385 -2.19 5.19 15.96
N ASN A 386 -1.84 5.86 14.87
CA ASN A 386 -0.46 6.23 14.56
C ASN A 386 0.15 7.20 15.58
N LEU A 387 -0.62 8.18 16.05
CA LEU A 387 -0.13 9.12 17.07
C LEU A 387 0.10 8.43 18.42
N ILE A 388 -0.77 7.50 18.79
CA ILE A 388 -0.58 6.68 20.00
C ILE A 388 0.70 5.86 19.86
N GLU A 389 0.88 5.15 18.76
CA GLU A 389 2.07 4.33 18.51
C GLU A 389 3.35 5.15 18.54
N SER A 390 3.41 6.25 17.79
CA SER A 390 4.65 7.04 17.64
C SER A 390 4.94 7.94 18.83
N MET A 391 3.94 8.66 19.35
CA MET A 391 4.17 9.73 20.33
C MET A 391 4.05 9.28 21.78
N TYR A 392 3.13 8.35 22.08
CA TYR A 392 2.77 8.05 23.47
C TYR A 392 3.31 6.72 23.95
N TYR A 393 3.46 5.75 23.06
CA TYR A 393 3.88 4.40 23.44
C TYR A 393 5.18 3.96 22.76
N GLY A 394 5.71 4.76 21.87
CA GLY A 394 7.07 4.60 21.39
C GLY A 394 8.09 4.74 22.54
N ILE A 395 9.31 4.30 22.30
CA ILE A 395 10.39 4.36 23.32
C ILE A 395 10.70 5.80 23.75
N SER A 396 10.33 6.77 22.95
CA SER A 396 10.50 8.20 23.24
C SER A 396 9.19 8.95 23.01
N PRO A 397 8.36 9.09 24.01
CA PRO A 397 7.13 9.88 23.93
C PRO A 397 7.38 11.29 23.40
N GLY A 398 6.56 11.71 22.43
CA GLY A 398 6.67 13.01 21.76
C GLY A 398 7.53 13.02 20.51
N ASN A 399 8.14 11.90 20.14
CA ASN A 399 8.88 11.77 18.89
C ASN A 399 7.97 11.29 17.74
N PHE A 400 8.35 11.65 16.51
CA PHE A 400 7.72 11.17 15.28
C PHE A 400 8.63 10.14 14.63
N GLU A 401 8.38 8.88 14.89
CA GLU A 401 9.20 7.78 14.41
C GLU A 401 8.89 7.45 12.94
N GLN A 402 9.86 6.93 12.20
CA GLN A 402 9.66 6.53 10.82
C GLN A 402 8.98 5.16 10.74
N LEU A 403 9.53 4.22 11.46
CA LEU A 403 9.08 2.85 11.51
C LEU A 403 8.70 2.51 12.95
N SER A 404 7.74 1.64 13.16
CA SER A 404 7.25 1.39 14.51
C SER A 404 7.48 -0.03 14.97
N HIS A 405 6.55 -0.89 14.64
CA HIS A 405 6.37 -2.19 15.27
C HIS A 405 7.60 -3.09 15.13
N TYR A 406 8.02 -3.36 13.91
CA TYR A 406 9.10 -4.30 13.64
C TYR A 406 10.49 -3.74 13.99
N ASP A 407 10.70 -2.46 13.77
CA ASP A 407 11.99 -1.84 14.06
C ASP A 407 12.17 -1.61 15.55
N ALA A 408 11.12 -1.25 16.26
CA ALA A 408 11.13 -1.16 17.72
C ALA A 408 11.45 -2.52 18.37
N PHE A 409 10.91 -3.59 17.81
CA PHE A 409 11.20 -4.95 18.27
C PHE A 409 12.68 -5.34 18.09
N ARG A 410 13.33 -4.81 17.06
CA ARG A 410 14.77 -5.00 16.80
C ARG A 410 15.67 -4.02 17.54
N GLY A 411 15.09 -3.06 18.28
CA GLY A 411 15.83 -2.00 18.96
C GLY A 411 16.28 -0.87 18.02
N GLU A 412 15.73 -0.78 16.81
CA GLU A 412 15.99 0.29 15.85
C GLU A 412 14.88 1.34 15.94
N LEU A 413 15.26 2.58 16.23
CA LEU A 413 14.34 3.69 16.34
C LEU A 413 14.89 4.91 15.64
N TYR A 414 14.11 5.40 14.70
CA TYR A 414 14.43 6.61 13.93
C TYR A 414 13.59 7.76 14.44
N ARG A 415 14.05 8.39 15.52
CA ARG A 415 13.34 9.47 16.23
C ARG A 415 13.32 10.75 15.43
N ASP A 416 12.17 11.44 15.47
CA ASP A 416 11.95 12.72 14.81
C ASP A 416 12.40 12.69 13.35
N PHE A 417 11.84 11.70 12.63
CA PHE A 417 12.08 11.51 11.24
C PHE A 417 11.23 12.50 10.41
N ALA A 418 11.79 13.05 9.35
CA ALA A 418 11.16 14.14 8.63
C ALA A 418 9.84 13.75 7.95
N ASP A 419 9.76 12.55 7.39
CA ASP A 419 8.58 12.08 6.69
C ASP A 419 7.31 12.09 7.56
N PRO A 420 7.27 11.40 8.72
CA PRO A 420 6.08 11.46 9.57
C PRO A 420 5.81 12.86 10.11
N ILE A 421 6.84 13.70 10.37
CA ILE A 421 6.64 15.09 10.79
C ILE A 421 5.91 15.89 9.71
N GLY A 422 6.34 15.78 8.45
CA GLY A 422 5.72 16.49 7.33
C GLY A 422 4.28 16.05 7.08
N VAL A 423 4.03 14.72 7.06
CA VAL A 423 2.68 14.20 6.85
C VAL A 423 1.77 14.47 8.06
N ALA A 424 2.28 14.39 9.30
CA ALA A 424 1.53 14.75 10.49
C ALA A 424 1.08 16.21 10.45
N SER A 425 1.91 17.11 9.91
CA SER A 425 1.56 18.52 9.71
C SER A 425 0.41 18.69 8.70
N ARG A 426 0.45 17.97 7.57
CA ARG A 426 -0.63 17.95 6.58
C ARG A 426 -1.92 17.33 7.15
N THR A 427 -1.82 16.21 7.86
CA THR A 427 -3.00 15.55 8.43
C THR A 427 -3.69 16.42 9.48
N LEU A 428 -2.94 17.20 10.26
CA LEU A 428 -3.54 18.17 11.19
C LEU A 428 -4.30 19.27 10.45
N THR A 429 -3.65 19.90 9.48
CA THR A 429 -4.19 21.09 8.80
C THR A 429 -5.16 20.75 7.69
N GLU A 430 -4.77 19.87 6.76
CA GLU A 430 -5.56 19.49 5.58
C GLU A 430 -6.57 18.35 5.89
N GLY A 431 -6.27 17.47 6.85
CA GLY A 431 -7.13 16.38 7.27
C GLY A 431 -8.14 16.78 8.34
N LEU A 432 -7.70 16.83 9.60
CA LEU A 432 -8.59 17.06 10.76
C LEU A 432 -9.30 18.42 10.70
N PHE A 433 -8.57 19.51 10.41
CA PHE A 433 -9.17 20.83 10.25
C PHE A 433 -9.63 21.13 8.82
N GLY A 434 -9.13 20.39 7.84
CA GLY A 434 -9.58 20.42 6.45
C GLY A 434 -9.28 21.73 5.72
N VAL A 435 -8.21 22.44 6.07
CA VAL A 435 -7.86 23.74 5.52
C VAL A 435 -6.86 23.61 4.38
N TYR A 436 -7.28 24.00 3.17
CA TYR A 436 -6.48 23.95 1.94
C TYR A 436 -6.33 25.36 1.34
N PRO A 437 -5.26 26.08 1.63
CA PRO A 437 -5.00 27.38 1.03
C PRO A 437 -4.75 27.31 -0.48
N ASN A 438 -5.25 28.29 -1.22
CA ASN A 438 -4.89 28.61 -2.60
C ASN A 438 -4.80 30.14 -2.74
N LEU A 439 -3.74 30.71 -2.19
CA LEU A 439 -3.56 32.15 -2.16
C LEU A 439 -3.21 32.74 -3.51
N LEU A 440 -2.81 31.94 -4.50
CA LEU A 440 -2.69 32.38 -5.88
C LEU A 440 -4.02 32.93 -6.42
N GLU A 441 -5.15 32.38 -5.93
CA GLU A 441 -6.52 32.80 -6.25
C GLU A 441 -7.20 33.62 -5.14
N ASN A 442 -6.52 33.83 -4.01
CA ASN A 442 -7.08 34.39 -2.77
C ASN A 442 -8.29 33.58 -2.27
N LYS A 443 -8.17 32.26 -2.24
CA LYS A 443 -9.17 31.32 -1.76
C LYS A 443 -8.60 30.33 -0.74
N ILE A 444 -9.46 29.84 0.14
CA ILE A 444 -9.16 28.74 1.07
C ILE A 444 -10.33 27.77 1.02
N SER A 445 -10.08 26.53 0.62
CA SER A 445 -11.11 25.47 0.73
C SER A 445 -11.08 24.88 2.14
N ILE A 446 -12.26 24.71 2.74
CA ILE A 446 -12.41 24.15 4.10
C ILE A 446 -13.35 22.94 4.05
N ARG A 447 -12.82 21.77 4.44
CA ARG A 447 -13.51 20.49 4.53
C ARG A 447 -13.27 19.87 5.90
N PRO A 448 -13.99 20.25 6.96
CA PRO A 448 -13.71 19.78 8.32
C PRO A 448 -13.77 18.26 8.44
N GLY A 449 -12.74 17.66 8.99
CA GLY A 449 -12.60 16.21 9.23
C GLY A 449 -12.82 15.83 10.70
N PHE A 450 -13.67 16.54 11.43
CA PHE A 450 -13.92 16.27 12.85
C PHE A 450 -14.80 15.03 13.04
N PRO A 451 -14.45 14.12 13.99
CA PRO A 451 -15.30 13.02 14.39
C PRO A 451 -16.73 13.48 14.74
N LYS A 452 -17.69 12.59 14.52
CA LYS A 452 -19.12 12.90 14.74
C LYS A 452 -19.47 13.23 16.19
N ASP A 453 -18.76 12.65 17.14
CA ASP A 453 -18.94 12.86 18.58
C ASP A 453 -18.30 14.16 19.10
N TRP A 454 -17.47 14.82 18.28
CA TRP A 454 -16.85 16.07 18.69
C TRP A 454 -17.83 17.24 18.67
N ASN A 455 -17.82 18.01 19.75
CA ASN A 455 -18.65 19.21 19.90
C ASN A 455 -17.85 20.53 19.78
N SER A 456 -16.53 20.45 19.80
CA SER A 456 -15.65 21.61 19.65
C SER A 456 -14.25 21.20 19.18
N ALA A 457 -13.57 22.08 18.48
CA ALA A 457 -12.14 22.02 18.19
C ALA A 457 -11.59 23.40 17.93
N GLU A 458 -10.33 23.64 18.24
CA GLU A 458 -9.63 24.91 17.99
C GLU A 458 -8.20 24.64 17.55
N LEU A 459 -7.77 25.31 16.46
CA LEU A 459 -6.38 25.33 16.02
C LEU A 459 -5.98 26.76 15.70
N LYS A 460 -4.85 27.21 16.26
CA LYS A 460 -4.26 28.50 15.95
C LYS A 460 -2.86 28.32 15.39
N LEU A 461 -2.64 28.91 14.25
CA LEU A 461 -1.37 28.98 13.54
C LEU A 461 -1.00 30.46 13.29
N PRO A 462 0.25 30.75 12.93
CA PRO A 462 0.62 32.12 12.52
C PRO A 462 -0.24 32.66 11.38
N ASP A 463 -0.69 31.84 10.42
CA ASP A 463 -1.47 32.26 9.25
C ASP A 463 -2.97 32.40 9.49
N TRP A 464 -3.52 31.64 10.42
CA TRP A 464 -4.96 31.64 10.69
C TRP A 464 -5.32 31.07 12.07
N ASP A 465 -6.50 31.43 12.55
CA ASP A 465 -7.15 30.82 13.70
C ASP A 465 -8.45 30.17 13.23
N TYR A 466 -8.72 28.95 13.67
CA TYR A 466 -9.93 28.22 13.33
C TYR A 466 -10.55 27.61 14.59
N GLN A 467 -11.84 27.86 14.81
CA GLN A 467 -12.61 27.32 15.90
C GLN A 467 -13.92 26.73 15.38
N PHE A 468 -14.25 25.53 15.86
CA PHE A 468 -15.49 24.80 15.59
C PHE A 468 -16.24 24.60 16.89
N LYS A 469 -17.59 24.80 16.85
CA LYS A 469 -18.51 24.45 17.94
C LYS A 469 -19.80 23.89 17.39
N ARG A 470 -20.27 22.82 18.02
CA ARG A 470 -21.52 22.14 17.66
C ARG A 470 -22.44 22.00 18.86
N THR A 471 -23.72 22.26 18.66
CA THR A 471 -24.83 21.97 19.57
C THR A 471 -25.88 21.16 18.86
N SER A 472 -26.93 20.70 19.54
CA SER A 472 -27.99 19.86 18.95
C SER A 472 -28.67 20.43 17.70
N LYS A 473 -28.69 21.75 17.48
CA LYS A 473 -29.37 22.36 16.31
C LYS A 473 -28.53 23.43 15.61
N LYS A 474 -27.28 23.60 15.98
CA LYS A 474 -26.45 24.65 15.42
C LYS A 474 -24.98 24.18 15.34
N THR A 475 -24.34 24.43 14.20
CA THR A 475 -22.88 24.37 14.06
C THR A 475 -22.34 25.75 13.77
N GLU A 476 -21.27 26.13 14.43
CA GLU A 476 -20.61 27.43 14.29
C GLU A 476 -19.11 27.20 13.96
N TYR A 477 -18.64 27.93 12.97
CA TYR A 477 -17.22 28.01 12.63
C TYR A 477 -16.78 29.45 12.72
N LEU A 478 -15.66 29.69 13.42
CA LEU A 478 -14.97 30.95 13.43
C LEU A 478 -13.63 30.77 12.72
N PHE A 479 -13.40 31.53 11.67
CA PHE A 479 -12.14 31.49 10.94
C PHE A 479 -11.58 32.90 10.81
N LYS A 480 -10.34 33.10 11.27
CA LYS A 480 -9.63 34.36 11.15
C LYS A 480 -8.40 34.16 10.27
N SER A 481 -8.42 34.77 9.09
CA SER A 481 -7.27 34.79 8.17
C SER A 481 -6.31 35.90 8.59
N LYS A 482 -5.05 35.59 8.75
CA LYS A 482 -3.96 36.52 9.02
C LYS A 482 -3.10 36.75 7.77
N TYR A 483 -3.47 36.19 6.63
CA TYR A 483 -2.83 36.47 5.35
C TYR A 483 -2.99 37.96 4.96
N GLN A 484 -2.02 38.46 4.16
CA GLN A 484 -2.02 39.85 3.75
C GLN A 484 -3.30 40.26 3.02
N ASN A 485 -3.74 39.48 2.04
CA ASN A 485 -4.91 39.73 1.23
C ASN A 485 -6.17 39.12 1.83
N PRO A 486 -7.36 39.78 1.67
CA PRO A 486 -8.62 39.14 1.96
C PRO A 486 -8.85 37.88 1.09
N VAL A 487 -9.39 36.81 1.69
CA VAL A 487 -9.65 35.53 1.04
C VAL A 487 -11.13 35.20 1.00
N ALA A 488 -11.59 34.41 0.05
CA ALA A 488 -12.88 33.72 0.09
C ALA A 488 -12.72 32.33 0.66
N LEU A 489 -13.68 31.87 1.47
CA LEU A 489 -13.72 30.49 1.96
C LEU A 489 -14.67 29.67 1.07
N GLU A 490 -14.18 28.57 0.53
CA GLU A 490 -14.97 27.54 -0.15
C GLU A 490 -15.27 26.43 0.84
N MET A 491 -16.50 26.42 1.36
CA MET A 491 -16.89 25.53 2.44
C MET A 491 -17.54 24.25 1.90
N GLN A 492 -17.10 23.10 2.39
CA GLN A 492 -17.73 21.79 2.17
C GLN A 492 -17.98 21.15 3.54
N ILE A 493 -19.19 21.30 4.06
CA ILE A 493 -19.51 20.95 5.43
C ILE A 493 -20.39 19.70 5.47
N PRO A 494 -19.96 18.60 6.10
CA PRO A 494 -20.82 17.47 6.42
C PRO A 494 -21.96 17.89 7.34
N VAL A 495 -23.18 17.44 7.06
CA VAL A 495 -24.37 17.77 7.86
C VAL A 495 -24.99 16.52 8.46
N ASN A 496 -25.34 16.58 9.73
CA ASN A 496 -25.88 15.46 10.50
C ASN A 496 -27.41 15.54 10.68
N TYR A 497 -28.08 16.46 10.01
CA TYR A 497 -29.51 16.67 10.15
C TYR A 497 -30.20 16.63 8.79
N SER A 498 -31.41 16.14 8.78
CA SER A 498 -32.23 15.94 7.57
C SER A 498 -32.67 17.21 6.87
N ASN A 499 -32.55 18.38 7.53
CA ASN A 499 -32.91 19.65 6.93
C ASN A 499 -32.09 20.81 7.52
N ILE A 500 -31.83 21.83 6.70
CA ILE A 500 -31.06 23.02 7.05
C ILE A 500 -31.99 24.23 7.00
N LYS A 501 -32.09 24.91 8.13
CA LYS A 501 -32.91 26.14 8.28
C LYS A 501 -32.23 27.32 7.60
N SER A 502 -30.93 27.49 7.81
CA SER A 502 -30.19 28.61 7.25
C SER A 502 -28.69 28.42 7.39
N VAL A 503 -27.99 28.96 6.41
CA VAL A 503 -26.52 29.18 6.48
C VAL A 503 -26.31 30.69 6.49
N LYS A 504 -25.49 31.17 7.43
CA LYS A 504 -25.16 32.60 7.56
C LYS A 504 -23.65 32.79 7.65
N VAL A 505 -23.15 33.81 7.00
CA VAL A 505 -21.77 34.28 7.12
C VAL A 505 -21.80 35.72 7.63
N ASN A 506 -21.18 35.98 8.78
CA ASN A 506 -21.17 37.29 9.46
C ASN A 506 -22.59 37.86 9.63
N GLY A 507 -23.54 36.99 10.01
CA GLY A 507 -24.95 37.32 10.22
C GLY A 507 -25.81 37.41 8.96
N LYS A 508 -25.25 37.45 7.77
CA LYS A 508 -25.97 37.50 6.48
C LYS A 508 -26.23 36.10 5.95
N LYS A 509 -27.45 35.84 5.42
CA LYS A 509 -27.75 34.59 4.74
C LYS A 509 -26.89 34.44 3.46
N VAL A 510 -26.41 33.22 3.19
CA VAL A 510 -25.73 32.87 1.95
C VAL A 510 -26.43 31.70 1.26
N GLU A 511 -26.35 31.70 -0.05
CA GLU A 511 -26.82 30.57 -0.87
C GLU A 511 -25.91 29.34 -0.64
N TRP A 512 -26.54 28.19 -0.56
CA TRP A 512 -25.84 26.91 -0.42
C TRP A 512 -26.55 25.82 -1.22
N LYS A 513 -25.83 24.75 -1.52
CA LYS A 513 -26.36 23.58 -2.21
C LYS A 513 -25.81 22.30 -1.58
N ILE A 514 -26.54 21.19 -1.72
CA ILE A 514 -26.02 19.86 -1.43
C ILE A 514 -24.99 19.52 -2.52
N LYS A 515 -23.81 19.06 -2.11
CA LYS A 515 -22.80 18.53 -3.03
C LYS A 515 -23.38 17.29 -3.74
N PRO A 516 -23.42 17.26 -5.06
CA PRO A 516 -23.78 16.05 -5.78
C PRO A 516 -22.85 14.90 -5.37
N ASN A 517 -23.38 13.69 -5.36
CA ASN A 517 -22.63 12.47 -5.01
C ASN A 517 -21.95 12.47 -3.63
N SER A 518 -22.52 13.21 -2.67
CA SER A 518 -22.07 13.09 -1.27
C SER A 518 -22.22 11.66 -0.78
N ILE A 519 -21.15 11.06 -0.26
CA ILE A 519 -21.11 9.68 0.22
C ILE A 519 -21.12 9.67 1.75
N LEU A 520 -21.76 8.66 2.37
CA LEU A 520 -21.96 8.47 3.81
C LEU A 520 -22.91 9.46 4.46
N GLN A 521 -22.86 10.73 4.09
CA GLN A 521 -23.70 11.79 4.63
C GLN A 521 -23.82 12.97 3.65
N PRO A 522 -24.85 13.80 3.74
CA PRO A 522 -24.95 15.00 2.91
C PRO A 522 -23.82 15.99 3.23
N ILE A 523 -23.31 16.63 2.20
CA ILE A 523 -22.32 17.70 2.31
C ILE A 523 -22.92 18.97 1.68
N ILE A 524 -22.95 20.08 2.42
CA ILE A 524 -23.30 21.37 1.85
C ILE A 524 -22.10 22.10 1.31
N GLN A 525 -22.29 22.82 0.22
CA GLN A 525 -21.28 23.65 -0.42
C GLN A 525 -21.77 25.09 -0.52
N PHE A 526 -20.91 26.04 -0.16
CA PHE A 526 -21.12 27.48 -0.35
C PHE A 526 -19.77 28.21 -0.35
N GLU A 527 -19.76 29.42 -0.94
CA GLU A 527 -18.59 30.32 -0.94
C GLU A 527 -18.94 31.57 -0.12
N THR A 528 -17.95 32.06 0.64
CA THR A 528 -18.11 33.32 1.37
C THR A 528 -17.68 34.51 0.53
N PRO A 529 -18.18 35.72 0.78
CA PRO A 529 -17.53 36.92 0.31
C PRO A 529 -16.06 36.98 0.81
N LYS A 530 -15.19 37.66 0.07
CA LYS A 530 -13.82 37.89 0.52
C LYS A 530 -13.77 38.67 1.82
N GLY A 531 -12.93 38.23 2.75
CA GLY A 531 -12.76 38.82 4.07
C GLY A 531 -11.55 38.29 4.81
N LYS A 532 -11.40 38.70 6.07
CA LYS A 532 -10.38 38.20 7.00
C LYS A 532 -11.00 37.49 8.21
N ASP A 533 -12.14 37.93 8.66
CA ASP A 533 -12.83 37.40 9.82
C ASP A 533 -14.19 36.81 9.38
N PHE A 534 -14.39 35.54 9.68
CA PHE A 534 -15.59 34.82 9.28
C PHE A 534 -16.24 34.16 10.50
N LYS A 535 -17.53 34.47 10.68
CA LYS A 535 -18.41 33.73 11.57
C LYS A 535 -19.48 33.03 10.73
N ILE A 536 -19.37 31.71 10.63
CA ILE A 536 -20.25 30.87 9.84
C ILE A 536 -21.19 30.13 10.80
N GLU A 537 -22.49 30.26 10.58
CA GLU A 537 -23.53 29.67 11.42
C GLU A 537 -24.48 28.84 10.55
N ILE A 538 -24.55 27.55 10.85
CA ILE A 538 -25.45 26.58 10.20
C ILE A 538 -26.51 26.19 11.24
N ASN A 539 -27.76 26.54 10.97
CA ASN A 539 -28.88 26.18 11.83
C ASN A 539 -29.66 25.04 11.17
N TYR A 540 -29.96 24.02 11.92
CA TYR A 540 -30.66 22.84 11.47
C TYR A 540 -32.13 22.83 11.83
N LEU A 541 -32.91 22.16 10.99
CA LEU A 541 -34.27 21.72 11.24
C LEU A 541 -34.35 20.22 11.00
N GLY A 542 -35.40 19.60 11.47
CA GLY A 542 -35.63 18.18 11.26
C GLY A 542 -34.92 17.32 12.29
N GLU A 543 -34.70 16.08 11.92
CA GLU A 543 -34.15 15.04 12.79
C GLU A 543 -32.67 14.79 12.47
N GLU A 544 -31.96 14.25 13.42
CA GLU A 544 -30.62 13.77 13.23
C GLU A 544 -30.59 12.60 12.23
N LEU A 545 -29.62 12.59 11.34
CA LEU A 545 -29.45 11.52 10.37
C LEU A 545 -28.94 10.26 11.06
N ILE A 546 -29.63 9.16 10.86
CA ILE A 546 -29.26 7.86 11.41
C ILE A 546 -28.15 7.29 10.53
N ASN A 547 -27.04 6.86 11.15
CA ASN A 547 -25.99 6.13 10.46
C ASN A 547 -26.48 4.71 10.19
N GLU A 548 -26.36 4.29 8.93
CA GLU A 548 -26.62 2.91 8.56
C GLU A 548 -25.33 2.08 8.63
N GLN A 549 -25.50 0.79 8.82
CA GLN A 549 -24.44 -0.16 8.65
C GLN A 549 -23.92 -0.09 7.20
N THR A 550 -22.59 -0.18 7.02
CA THR A 550 -21.96 -0.17 5.70
C THR A 550 -21.48 -1.54 5.28
N ASP A 551 -21.10 -2.41 6.21
CA ASP A 551 -20.41 -3.66 5.96
C ASP A 551 -21.34 -4.85 6.22
N TYR A 552 -21.44 -5.74 5.23
CA TYR A 552 -22.32 -6.89 5.24
C TYR A 552 -21.57 -8.14 4.77
N VAL A 553 -21.84 -9.26 5.43
CA VAL A 553 -21.45 -10.59 4.97
C VAL A 553 -22.65 -11.26 4.32
N ASN A 554 -22.45 -11.83 3.14
CA ASN A 554 -23.50 -12.57 2.43
C ASN A 554 -22.97 -13.90 1.91
N TYR A 555 -23.87 -14.86 1.74
CA TYR A 555 -23.50 -16.18 1.20
C TYR A 555 -24.11 -16.39 -0.17
N ILE A 556 -23.33 -17.04 -1.06
CA ILE A 556 -23.76 -17.39 -2.43
C ILE A 556 -25.12 -18.12 -2.36
N SER A 557 -26.08 -17.72 -3.20
CA SER A 557 -27.46 -18.17 -3.26
C SER A 557 -28.36 -17.65 -2.13
N GLU A 558 -27.90 -16.80 -1.27
CA GLU A 558 -28.75 -16.06 -0.32
C GLU A 558 -28.96 -14.61 -0.77
N SER A 559 -30.14 -14.07 -0.50
CA SER A 559 -30.42 -12.66 -0.78
C SER A 559 -29.82 -11.78 0.32
N LEU A 560 -29.11 -10.75 -0.04
CA LEU A 560 -28.68 -9.70 0.88
C LEU A 560 -29.91 -8.94 1.38
N GLN A 561 -30.10 -8.88 2.69
CA GLN A 561 -31.20 -8.14 3.32
C GLN A 561 -30.65 -6.88 3.96
N LEU A 562 -31.18 -5.73 3.52
CA LEU A 562 -30.85 -4.43 4.08
C LEU A 562 -32.06 -3.87 4.81
N ASN A 563 -31.87 -3.52 6.08
CA ASN A 563 -32.88 -2.92 6.90
C ASN A 563 -32.56 -1.42 7.08
N PHE A 564 -33.33 -0.55 6.46
CA PHE A 564 -33.18 0.90 6.63
C PHE A 564 -34.28 1.44 7.56
N ASP A 565 -33.94 2.56 8.20
CA ASP A 565 -34.96 3.33 8.94
C ASP A 565 -36.15 3.69 8.00
N SER A 566 -37.36 3.53 8.49
CA SER A 566 -38.59 3.75 7.73
C SER A 566 -38.76 5.17 7.18
N LYS A 567 -37.98 6.13 7.69
CA LYS A 567 -37.95 7.52 7.23
C LYS A 567 -37.09 7.74 5.99
N LYS A 568 -36.29 6.73 5.57
CA LYS A 568 -35.44 6.79 4.41
C LYS A 568 -36.10 6.12 3.22
N LYS A 569 -35.94 6.76 2.06
CA LYS A 569 -36.36 6.22 0.77
C LYS A 569 -35.15 5.99 -0.13
N ILE A 570 -35.07 4.82 -0.76
CA ILE A 570 -34.07 4.55 -1.79
C ILE A 570 -34.57 5.12 -3.11
N LYS A 571 -33.80 6.01 -3.72
CA LYS A 571 -34.11 6.68 -5.00
C LYS A 571 -33.42 6.03 -6.19
N ASN A 572 -32.14 5.69 -6.05
CA ASN A 572 -31.34 5.08 -7.10
C ASN A 572 -30.35 4.07 -6.50
N ILE A 573 -29.84 3.20 -7.35
CA ILE A 573 -28.79 2.25 -7.04
C ILE A 573 -27.69 2.45 -8.06
N TYR A 574 -26.43 2.50 -7.59
CA TYR A 574 -25.23 2.54 -8.43
C TYR A 574 -24.35 1.36 -8.09
N ASP A 575 -24.21 0.42 -9.01
CA ASP A 575 -23.44 -0.82 -8.87
C ASP A 575 -22.34 -0.91 -9.93
N PRO A 576 -21.23 -0.15 -9.78
CA PRO A 576 -20.16 -0.10 -10.78
C PRO A 576 -19.36 -1.40 -10.86
N GLN A 577 -19.41 -2.25 -9.83
CA GLN A 577 -18.71 -3.52 -9.79
C GLN A 577 -19.57 -4.73 -10.25
N GLY A 578 -20.86 -4.51 -10.51
CA GLY A 578 -21.76 -5.59 -10.94
C GLY A 578 -21.96 -6.66 -9.87
N LEU A 579 -22.21 -6.24 -8.63
CA LEU A 579 -22.50 -7.15 -7.51
C LEU A 579 -23.91 -7.70 -7.56
N ILE A 580 -24.86 -6.86 -7.96
CA ILE A 580 -26.29 -7.16 -7.98
C ILE A 580 -26.60 -7.94 -9.27
N LYS A 581 -27.28 -9.05 -9.12
CA LYS A 581 -27.77 -9.87 -10.23
C LYS A 581 -28.70 -9.07 -11.13
N ASN A 582 -28.50 -9.11 -12.44
CA ASN A 582 -29.24 -8.31 -13.42
C ASN A 582 -29.02 -6.78 -13.34
N SER A 583 -27.95 -6.35 -12.67
CA SER A 583 -27.49 -4.97 -12.79
C SER A 583 -27.04 -4.69 -14.23
N PRO A 584 -27.49 -3.61 -14.88
CA PRO A 584 -27.05 -3.32 -16.24
C PRO A 584 -25.57 -2.90 -16.24
N PRO A 585 -24.69 -3.62 -16.94
CA PRO A 585 -23.35 -3.09 -17.22
C PRO A 585 -23.42 -2.13 -18.43
N PRO A 586 -22.59 -1.10 -18.53
CA PRO A 586 -21.50 -0.68 -17.65
C PRO A 586 -21.79 0.55 -16.80
N GLU A 587 -22.99 1.08 -16.82
CA GLU A 587 -23.31 2.34 -16.14
C GLU A 587 -23.71 2.14 -14.67
N GLY A 588 -24.06 0.90 -14.27
CA GLY A 588 -24.33 0.53 -12.88
C GLY A 588 -25.59 1.15 -12.26
N TRP A 589 -26.35 1.97 -13.00
CA TRP A 589 -27.52 2.66 -12.49
C TRP A 589 -28.78 1.79 -12.57
N ILE A 590 -29.45 1.60 -11.42
CA ILE A 590 -30.72 0.88 -11.35
C ILE A 590 -31.74 1.78 -10.63
N ARG A 591 -32.91 1.92 -11.21
CA ARG A 591 -34.03 2.54 -10.48
C ARG A 591 -34.81 1.47 -9.73
N PRO A 592 -35.04 1.62 -8.42
CA PRO A 592 -35.89 0.70 -7.69
C PRO A 592 -37.30 0.61 -8.33
N LYS A 593 -37.77 -0.62 -8.56
CA LYS A 593 -39.17 -0.85 -8.92
C LYS A 593 -39.97 -0.99 -7.62
N GLY A 594 -40.83 -0.07 -7.29
CA GLY A 594 -41.73 -0.22 -6.15
C GLY A 594 -42.13 1.09 -5.50
N GLU A 595 -43.15 0.98 -4.71
CA GLU A 595 -43.83 2.07 -4.00
C GLU A 595 -42.95 2.70 -2.92
N ASP A 596 -43.12 3.97 -2.69
CA ASP A 596 -42.57 4.74 -1.60
C ASP A 596 -42.83 4.06 -0.24
N GLY A 597 -41.77 3.71 0.51
CA GLY A 597 -41.85 3.31 1.91
C GLY A 597 -41.47 1.87 2.26
N VAL A 598 -40.73 1.14 1.42
CA VAL A 598 -40.31 -0.23 1.76
C VAL A 598 -39.12 -0.20 2.75
N VAL A 599 -39.30 -0.79 3.91
CA VAL A 599 -38.34 -0.83 5.03
C VAL A 599 -37.30 -1.91 4.83
N ASN A 600 -37.61 -2.99 4.12
CA ASN A 600 -36.70 -4.13 3.88
C ASN A 600 -36.44 -4.28 2.39
N HIS A 601 -35.18 -4.14 2.00
CA HIS A 601 -34.74 -4.38 0.63
C HIS A 601 -33.99 -5.69 0.54
N LYS A 602 -34.39 -6.53 -0.44
CA LYS A 602 -33.70 -7.79 -0.77
C LYS A 602 -32.98 -7.62 -2.07
N PHE A 603 -31.68 -7.96 -2.08
CA PHE A 603 -30.85 -7.92 -3.27
C PHE A 603 -30.35 -9.33 -3.59
N GLU A 604 -30.60 -9.77 -4.81
CA GLU A 604 -29.96 -10.97 -5.38
C GLU A 604 -28.57 -10.59 -5.86
N LEU A 605 -27.54 -11.23 -5.31
CA LEU A 605 -26.15 -10.97 -5.69
C LEU A 605 -25.68 -11.98 -6.71
N ASN A 606 -24.68 -11.57 -7.51
CA ASN A 606 -24.01 -12.49 -8.43
C ASN A 606 -23.27 -13.57 -7.64
N PRO A 607 -23.39 -14.87 -8.04
CA PRO A 607 -22.90 -16.00 -7.28
C PRO A 607 -21.38 -16.21 -7.44
N GLN A 608 -20.60 -15.22 -7.01
CA GLN A 608 -19.15 -15.24 -7.06
C GLN A 608 -18.59 -14.82 -5.71
N GLU A 609 -17.67 -15.60 -5.16
CA GLU A 609 -16.94 -15.22 -3.95
C GLU A 609 -16.07 -13.98 -4.23
N ARG A 610 -16.37 -12.89 -3.56
CA ARG A 610 -15.64 -11.62 -3.70
C ARG A 610 -16.08 -10.57 -2.69
N LYS A 611 -15.24 -9.55 -2.48
CA LYS A 611 -15.60 -8.31 -1.82
C LYS A 611 -15.91 -7.22 -2.84
N GLY A 612 -16.84 -6.36 -2.50
CA GLY A 612 -17.17 -5.23 -3.37
C GLY A 612 -18.13 -4.23 -2.72
N THR A 613 -18.35 -3.12 -3.41
CA THR A 613 -19.22 -2.02 -2.93
C THR A 613 -20.18 -1.58 -4.02
N PHE A 614 -21.44 -1.46 -3.67
CA PHE A 614 -22.42 -0.71 -4.43
C PHE A 614 -23.00 0.43 -3.57
N PHE A 615 -23.73 1.33 -4.19
CA PHE A 615 -24.20 2.54 -3.53
C PHE A 615 -25.71 2.71 -3.68
N LEU A 616 -26.37 3.11 -2.61
CA LEU A 616 -27.79 3.43 -2.58
C LEU A 616 -27.97 4.93 -2.41
N GLN A 617 -28.63 5.59 -3.37
CA GLN A 617 -29.04 6.97 -3.17
C GLN A 617 -30.24 6.97 -2.23
N VAL A 618 -30.05 7.49 -1.03
CA VAL A 618 -31.08 7.59 -0.02
C VAL A 618 -31.57 9.03 0.12
N GLU A 619 -32.86 9.17 0.47
CA GLU A 619 -33.47 10.45 0.75
C GLU A 619 -34.15 10.40 2.12
N GLN A 620 -33.95 11.45 2.92
CA GLN A 620 -34.68 11.68 4.18
C GLN A 620 -35.12 13.15 4.24
N ASN A 621 -36.43 13.41 4.30
CA ASN A 621 -36.99 14.74 4.37
C ASN A 621 -36.50 15.72 3.25
N GLY A 622 -36.34 15.21 2.02
CA GLY A 622 -35.89 15.99 0.87
C GLY A 622 -34.38 16.15 0.73
N THR A 623 -33.60 15.67 1.69
CA THR A 623 -32.12 15.66 1.63
C THR A 623 -31.63 14.32 1.12
N THR A 624 -30.76 14.33 0.12
CA THR A 624 -30.25 13.12 -0.53
C THR A 624 -28.73 12.96 -0.35
N TRP A 625 -28.27 11.71 -0.25
CA TRP A 625 -26.86 11.32 -0.26
C TRP A 625 -26.72 9.88 -0.72
N TRP A 626 -25.50 9.39 -0.85
CA TRP A 626 -25.21 8.02 -1.23
C TRP A 626 -24.72 7.21 -0.02
N GLN A 627 -25.42 6.13 0.28
CA GLN A 627 -25.08 5.16 1.29
C GLN A 627 -24.29 4.02 0.63
N PRO A 628 -23.01 3.81 0.99
CA PRO A 628 -22.26 2.66 0.50
C PRO A 628 -22.73 1.37 1.19
N VAL A 629 -22.72 0.29 0.44
CA VAL A 629 -22.98 -1.07 0.90
C VAL A 629 -21.79 -1.94 0.49
N ASN A 630 -20.91 -2.20 1.43
CA ASN A 630 -19.77 -3.07 1.27
C ASN A 630 -20.20 -4.51 1.54
N VAL A 631 -20.01 -5.39 0.60
CA VAL A 631 -20.42 -6.79 0.74
C VAL A 631 -19.23 -7.72 0.62
N ASP A 632 -19.10 -8.62 1.58
CA ASP A 632 -18.18 -9.75 1.56
C ASP A 632 -18.96 -11.03 1.27
N ILE A 633 -18.83 -11.56 0.04
CA ILE A 633 -19.59 -12.70 -0.47
C ILE A 633 -18.76 -13.96 -0.37
N HIS A 634 -19.23 -14.94 0.36
CA HIS A 634 -18.58 -16.23 0.60
C HIS A 634 -19.40 -17.42 0.13
N PHE A 635 -18.72 -18.55 -0.06
CA PHE A 635 -19.41 -19.83 -0.12
C PHE A 635 -20.07 -20.12 1.23
N PRO A 636 -21.27 -20.72 1.23
CA PRO A 636 -21.98 -21.04 2.47
C PRO A 636 -21.39 -22.25 3.22
N LEU A 637 -20.48 -23.00 2.62
CA LEU A 637 -19.77 -24.12 3.25
C LEU A 637 -18.30 -23.78 3.49
N GLU A 638 -17.91 -23.76 4.76
CA GLU A 638 -16.51 -23.72 5.19
C GLU A 638 -16.00 -25.14 5.40
N THR A 639 -14.77 -25.42 4.96
CA THR A 639 -14.19 -26.76 5.03
C THR A 639 -12.85 -26.77 5.74
N LYS A 640 -12.57 -27.84 6.48
CA LYS A 640 -11.28 -28.08 7.15
C LYS A 640 -10.93 -29.56 7.08
N TRP A 641 -9.69 -29.85 6.70
CA TRP A 641 -9.15 -31.20 6.80
C TRP A 641 -8.53 -31.42 8.19
N ALA A 642 -9.03 -32.36 8.94
CA ALA A 642 -8.50 -32.70 10.26
C ALA A 642 -8.81 -34.17 10.60
N ASN A 643 -7.87 -34.87 11.23
CA ASN A 643 -8.02 -36.25 11.67
C ASN A 643 -8.49 -37.20 10.54
N LYS A 644 -7.95 -37.01 9.34
CA LYS A 644 -8.28 -37.77 8.12
C LYS A 644 -9.77 -37.72 7.71
N LYS A 645 -10.46 -36.65 8.10
CA LYS A 645 -11.85 -36.37 7.74
C LYS A 645 -11.99 -34.94 7.21
N LEU A 646 -12.86 -34.78 6.24
CA LEU A 646 -13.30 -33.47 5.79
C LEU A 646 -14.42 -32.99 6.73
N GLN A 647 -14.12 -32.00 7.52
CA GLN A 647 -15.11 -31.27 8.32
C GLN A 647 -15.75 -30.21 7.44
N ILE A 648 -17.06 -30.13 7.43
CA ILE A 648 -17.83 -29.14 6.67
C ILE A 648 -18.76 -28.43 7.64
N GLN A 649 -18.65 -27.08 7.69
CA GLN A 649 -19.53 -26.23 8.48
C GLN A 649 -20.44 -25.41 7.57
N SER A 650 -21.74 -25.42 7.83
CA SER A 650 -22.70 -24.59 7.11
C SER A 650 -22.85 -23.23 7.81
N LYS A 651 -22.75 -22.15 7.02
CA LYS A 651 -23.10 -20.77 7.38
C LYS A 651 -24.47 -20.37 6.75
N SER A 652 -25.07 -21.28 6.00
CA SER A 652 -26.35 -21.01 5.35
C SER A 652 -27.50 -20.85 6.36
N SER A 653 -28.41 -19.98 6.00
CA SER A 653 -29.69 -19.80 6.71
C SER A 653 -30.66 -20.97 6.50
N ASN A 654 -30.37 -21.86 5.52
CA ASN A 654 -31.20 -23.03 5.14
C ASN A 654 -30.38 -24.32 5.21
N PRO A 655 -31.06 -25.49 5.37
CA PRO A 655 -30.39 -26.77 5.23
C PRO A 655 -29.77 -26.94 3.84
N ILE A 656 -28.60 -27.58 3.77
CA ILE A 656 -27.88 -27.88 2.53
C ILE A 656 -27.83 -29.39 2.32
N ASN A 657 -28.33 -29.85 1.15
CA ASN A 657 -28.12 -31.19 0.64
C ASN A 657 -27.09 -31.13 -0.47
N GLY A 658 -26.05 -31.95 -0.39
CA GLY A 658 -24.95 -31.85 -1.35
C GLY A 658 -24.31 -33.21 -1.65
N LYS A 659 -23.41 -33.16 -2.62
CA LYS A 659 -22.56 -34.30 -3.02
C LYS A 659 -21.10 -33.87 -2.93
N LEU A 660 -20.25 -34.76 -2.50
CA LEU A 660 -18.79 -34.63 -2.51
C LEU A 660 -18.26 -35.59 -3.59
N ASN A 661 -17.43 -35.05 -4.46
CA ASN A 661 -16.77 -35.83 -5.53
C ASN A 661 -15.25 -35.68 -5.36
N ILE A 662 -14.54 -36.82 -5.33
CA ILE A 662 -13.06 -36.87 -5.33
C ILE A 662 -12.60 -38.17 -6.00
N ASN A 663 -11.81 -38.07 -7.06
CA ASN A 663 -11.20 -39.22 -7.76
C ASN A 663 -12.15 -40.41 -8.02
N GLY A 664 -13.40 -40.14 -8.39
CA GLY A 664 -14.43 -41.13 -8.62
C GLY A 664 -15.24 -41.56 -7.39
N LEU A 665 -14.86 -41.14 -6.19
CA LEU A 665 -15.69 -41.30 -5.00
C LEU A 665 -16.81 -40.25 -5.01
N ASN A 666 -18.05 -40.72 -4.83
CA ASN A 666 -19.21 -39.84 -4.67
C ASN A 666 -19.87 -40.14 -3.30
N LYS A 667 -19.98 -39.12 -2.46
CA LYS A 667 -20.68 -39.19 -1.17
C LYS A 667 -21.69 -38.06 -1.07
N THR A 668 -22.89 -38.40 -0.58
CA THR A 668 -23.92 -37.40 -0.26
C THR A 668 -23.81 -36.96 1.18
N PHE A 669 -24.19 -35.72 1.43
CA PHE A 669 -24.25 -35.14 2.78
C PHE A 669 -25.48 -34.25 2.94
N THR A 670 -25.91 -34.12 4.18
CA THR A 670 -26.96 -33.15 4.59
C THR A 670 -26.48 -32.43 5.82
N ILE A 671 -26.53 -31.11 5.79
CA ILE A 671 -26.12 -30.25 6.91
C ILE A 671 -27.27 -29.29 7.23
N GLN A 672 -27.68 -29.25 8.51
CA GLN A 672 -28.70 -28.30 8.96
C GLN A 672 -28.10 -26.90 9.10
N LYS A 673 -28.97 -25.91 9.16
CA LYS A 673 -28.60 -24.49 9.38
C LYS A 673 -27.59 -24.34 10.51
N ASN A 674 -26.45 -23.68 10.23
CA ASN A 674 -25.38 -23.39 11.19
C ASN A 674 -24.82 -24.62 11.93
N GLN A 675 -24.93 -25.82 11.31
CA GLN A 675 -24.34 -27.05 11.86
C GLN A 675 -23.13 -27.50 11.07
N SER A 676 -22.42 -28.46 11.63
CA SER A 676 -21.24 -29.09 11.01
C SER A 676 -21.47 -30.58 10.83
N THR A 677 -20.80 -31.14 9.81
CA THR A 677 -20.70 -32.58 9.58
C THR A 677 -19.27 -32.98 9.29
N SER A 678 -18.94 -34.26 9.41
CA SER A 678 -17.63 -34.78 9.04
C SER A 678 -17.79 -35.94 8.05
N ILE A 679 -17.05 -35.89 6.97
CA ILE A 679 -17.05 -36.91 5.94
C ILE A 679 -15.70 -37.63 5.94
N GLU A 680 -15.71 -38.93 6.14
CA GLU A 680 -14.52 -39.75 5.99
C GLU A 680 -14.24 -40.04 4.53
N ILE A 681 -13.01 -39.74 4.09
CA ILE A 681 -12.56 -40.04 2.74
C ILE A 681 -11.58 -41.21 2.82
N PRO A 682 -11.90 -42.38 2.21
CA PRO A 682 -10.98 -43.53 2.24
C PRO A 682 -9.63 -43.16 1.58
N ILE A 683 -8.55 -43.62 2.18
CA ILE A 683 -7.18 -43.26 1.81
C ILE A 683 -6.83 -43.61 0.34
N ASN A 684 -7.46 -44.64 -0.21
CA ASN A 684 -7.25 -45.04 -1.61
C ASN A 684 -7.76 -44.04 -2.65
N TYR A 685 -8.55 -43.02 -2.22
CA TYR A 685 -8.97 -41.90 -3.07
C TYR A 685 -8.11 -40.64 -2.88
N LEU A 686 -7.14 -40.70 -2.01
CA LEU A 686 -6.24 -39.64 -1.69
C LEU A 686 -4.81 -39.97 -2.14
N SER A 687 -4.00 -38.95 -2.31
CA SER A 687 -2.57 -39.07 -2.53
C SER A 687 -1.81 -38.03 -1.70
N LYS A 688 -0.56 -38.29 -1.37
CA LYS A 688 0.31 -37.43 -0.61
C LYS A 688 0.35 -36.02 -1.22
N GLY A 689 0.23 -34.99 -0.39
CA GLY A 689 0.16 -33.58 -0.82
C GLY A 689 -1.27 -33.12 -1.11
N THR A 690 -1.46 -32.31 -2.14
CA THR A 690 -2.72 -31.63 -2.48
C THR A 690 -3.73 -32.59 -3.12
N ASN A 691 -4.98 -32.53 -2.69
CA ASN A 691 -6.10 -33.28 -3.26
C ASN A 691 -7.27 -32.34 -3.52
N SER A 692 -7.79 -32.35 -4.75
CA SER A 692 -8.91 -31.51 -5.15
C SER A 692 -10.23 -32.24 -4.92
N ILE A 693 -11.18 -31.57 -4.28
CA ILE A 693 -12.51 -32.07 -3.94
C ILE A 693 -13.54 -31.11 -4.54
N GLU A 694 -14.53 -31.64 -5.24
CA GLU A 694 -15.69 -30.87 -5.69
C GLU A 694 -16.86 -31.10 -4.73
N LEU A 695 -17.41 -30.02 -4.20
CA LEU A 695 -18.69 -30.01 -3.49
C LEU A 695 -19.77 -29.45 -4.42
N GLU A 696 -20.83 -30.20 -4.65
CA GLU A 696 -21.99 -29.79 -5.44
C GLU A 696 -23.24 -29.73 -4.54
N TYR A 697 -23.86 -28.55 -4.43
CA TYR A 697 -25.05 -28.34 -3.61
C TYR A 697 -25.84 -27.12 -4.11
N ASN A 698 -27.17 -27.19 -4.08
CA ASN A 698 -28.07 -26.09 -4.47
C ASN A 698 -27.72 -25.43 -5.83
N GLY A 699 -27.19 -26.20 -6.78
CA GLY A 699 -26.74 -25.71 -8.09
C GLY A 699 -25.37 -24.96 -8.03
N ILE A 700 -24.70 -24.96 -6.91
CA ILE A 700 -23.35 -24.41 -6.72
C ILE A 700 -22.33 -25.54 -6.86
N LYS A 701 -21.22 -25.25 -7.54
CA LYS A 701 -20.02 -26.08 -7.53
C LYS A 701 -18.92 -25.32 -6.80
N GLN A 702 -18.43 -25.89 -5.71
CA GLN A 702 -17.32 -25.35 -4.92
C GLN A 702 -16.16 -26.33 -4.98
N ASN A 703 -15.05 -25.90 -5.57
CA ASN A 703 -13.81 -26.64 -5.56
C ASN A 703 -12.99 -26.27 -4.33
N ILE A 704 -12.58 -27.26 -3.57
CA ILE A 704 -11.72 -27.10 -2.41
C ILE A 704 -10.47 -27.95 -2.57
N GLU A 705 -9.38 -27.53 -1.95
CA GLU A 705 -8.15 -28.28 -1.89
C GLU A 705 -7.84 -28.63 -0.43
N ILE A 706 -7.48 -29.87 -0.20
CA ILE A 706 -6.90 -30.33 1.06
C ILE A 706 -5.45 -30.73 0.82
N THR A 707 -4.54 -30.36 1.71
CA THR A 707 -3.12 -30.73 1.62
C THR A 707 -2.73 -31.59 2.81
N ASP A 708 -2.27 -32.80 2.52
CA ASP A 708 -1.83 -33.75 3.56
C ASP A 708 -0.61 -34.55 3.06
N TRP A 709 0.55 -34.22 3.60
CA TRP A 709 1.82 -34.85 3.24
C TRP A 709 2.13 -36.13 4.05
N GLU A 710 1.25 -36.53 4.97
CA GLU A 710 1.36 -37.76 5.76
C GLU A 710 0.62 -38.95 5.14
N ILE A 711 -0.12 -38.70 4.06
CA ILE A 711 -0.81 -39.75 3.31
C ILE A 711 0.22 -40.64 2.59
N GLU A 712 0.07 -41.94 2.68
CA GLU A 712 0.88 -42.87 1.91
C GLU A 712 0.37 -42.96 0.49
N ASN A 713 1.26 -42.83 -0.49
CA ASN A 713 0.89 -42.98 -1.90
C ASN A 713 0.59 -44.42 -2.25
N GLN A 714 -0.52 -44.61 -2.94
CA GLN A 714 -0.91 -45.92 -3.53
C GLN A 714 -0.63 -45.84 -5.03
N GLY A 715 0.37 -46.58 -5.53
CA GLY A 715 0.76 -46.60 -6.94
C GLY A 715 2.25 -46.65 -7.19
N GLU A 716 2.64 -46.70 -8.43
CA GLU A 716 4.03 -46.70 -8.89
C GLU A 716 4.46 -45.29 -9.33
N PHE A 717 5.75 -45.00 -9.10
CA PHE A 717 6.33 -43.78 -9.56
C PHE A 717 7.02 -43.93 -10.91
N ASN A 718 6.75 -43.00 -11.83
CA ASN A 718 7.44 -42.86 -13.08
C ASN A 718 8.23 -41.56 -13.11
N ASN A 719 9.56 -41.64 -13.04
CA ASN A 719 10.44 -40.48 -13.11
C ASN A 719 10.57 -39.96 -14.54
N ILE A 720 10.56 -38.64 -14.69
CA ILE A 720 10.70 -37.96 -15.96
C ILE A 720 12.18 -37.47 -16.08
N SER A 721 12.88 -37.88 -17.15
CA SER A 721 14.20 -37.34 -17.41
C SER A 721 14.11 -35.93 -17.97
N LEU A 722 14.83 -35.00 -17.35
CA LEU A 722 14.94 -33.62 -17.79
C LEU A 722 16.32 -33.31 -18.43
N ALA A 723 17.17 -34.31 -18.63
CA ALA A 723 18.55 -34.13 -19.12
C ALA A 723 18.63 -33.27 -20.40
N SER A 724 17.70 -33.47 -21.34
CA SER A 724 17.66 -32.70 -22.60
C SER A 724 17.11 -31.29 -22.48
N LYS A 725 16.56 -30.95 -21.32
CA LYS A 725 15.93 -29.64 -21.03
C LYS A 725 16.73 -28.79 -20.05
N TYR A 726 17.67 -29.38 -19.33
CA TYR A 726 18.54 -28.63 -18.46
C TYR A 726 19.37 -27.62 -19.26
N ASN A 727 19.33 -26.37 -18.86
CA ASN A 727 20.00 -25.27 -19.54
C ASN A 727 21.01 -24.56 -18.64
N GLU A 728 21.03 -24.86 -17.31
CA GLU A 728 21.98 -24.23 -16.38
C GLU A 728 22.28 -25.13 -15.17
N LYS A 729 23.27 -24.75 -14.38
CA LYS A 729 23.52 -25.25 -13.02
C LYS A 729 22.72 -24.41 -12.04
N VAL A 730 22.05 -25.04 -11.08
CA VAL A 730 21.30 -24.30 -10.08
C VAL A 730 22.19 -23.36 -9.25
N THR A 731 23.46 -23.71 -9.09
CA THR A 731 24.47 -22.88 -8.38
C THR A 731 24.77 -21.56 -9.09
N GLU A 732 24.48 -21.45 -10.39
CA GLU A 732 24.83 -20.29 -11.21
C GLU A 732 23.72 -19.23 -11.28
N ILE A 733 22.59 -19.45 -10.62
CA ILE A 733 21.44 -18.55 -10.70
C ILE A 733 21.78 -17.10 -10.38
N PHE A 734 22.67 -16.84 -9.41
CA PHE A 734 23.08 -15.48 -9.01
C PHE A 734 24.45 -15.07 -9.57
N ASN A 735 25.13 -15.93 -10.32
CA ASN A 735 26.39 -15.63 -10.97
C ASN A 735 26.24 -15.09 -12.39
N GLN A 736 25.04 -15.13 -12.94
CA GLN A 736 24.72 -14.62 -14.27
C GLN A 736 24.57 -13.10 -14.27
N LYS A 737 24.78 -12.47 -15.42
CA LYS A 737 24.48 -11.06 -15.65
C LYS A 737 23.08 -10.94 -16.21
N TYR A 738 22.15 -10.50 -15.38
CA TYR A 738 20.76 -10.24 -15.76
C TYR A 738 20.60 -8.74 -16.08
N LEU A 739 21.19 -8.30 -17.18
CA LEU A 739 21.07 -6.93 -17.67
C LEU A 739 19.88 -6.86 -18.62
N SER A 740 19.07 -5.80 -18.47
CA SER A 740 17.89 -5.64 -19.30
C SER A 740 18.26 -5.51 -20.80
N PRO A 741 18.14 -6.56 -21.60
CA PRO A 741 18.51 -6.52 -23.00
C PRO A 741 17.38 -6.04 -23.92
N ARG A 742 16.14 -6.06 -23.45
CA ARG A 742 14.93 -5.86 -24.26
C ARG A 742 14.56 -4.42 -24.46
N LEU A 743 14.73 -3.60 -23.43
CA LEU A 743 14.50 -2.16 -23.48
C LEU A 743 15.71 -1.44 -22.88
N LYS A 744 16.32 -0.54 -23.63
CA LYS A 744 17.54 0.19 -23.22
C LYS A 744 17.38 0.97 -21.92
N VAL A 745 16.16 1.36 -21.58
CA VAL A 745 15.85 2.19 -20.41
C VAL A 745 15.16 1.41 -19.29
N THR A 746 14.86 0.13 -19.50
CA THR A 746 14.18 -0.70 -18.51
C THR A 746 15.18 -1.58 -17.81
N THR A 747 15.18 -1.57 -16.48
CA THR A 747 16.01 -2.46 -15.65
C THR A 747 15.11 -3.58 -15.13
N LEU A 748 15.53 -4.83 -15.33
CA LEU A 748 14.95 -6.00 -14.68
C LEU A 748 15.84 -6.38 -13.52
N GLN A 749 15.26 -6.77 -12.39
CA GLN A 749 16.03 -7.04 -11.18
C GLN A 749 15.62 -8.37 -10.54
N LEU A 750 16.62 -9.10 -10.11
CA LEU A 750 16.45 -10.16 -9.13
C LEU A 750 16.51 -9.57 -7.72
N PRO A 751 15.92 -10.21 -6.71
CA PRO A 751 15.88 -9.70 -5.34
C PRO A 751 17.23 -9.26 -4.79
N TRP A 752 18.28 -9.97 -5.15
CA TRP A 752 19.65 -9.73 -4.67
C TRP A 752 20.39 -8.63 -5.38
N GLN A 753 19.91 -8.21 -6.52
CA GLN A 753 20.56 -7.21 -7.36
C GLN A 753 19.97 -5.83 -7.16
N GLY A 754 18.82 -5.71 -6.48
CA GLY A 754 18.05 -4.49 -6.50
C GLY A 754 17.62 -3.94 -5.17
N ILE A 755 17.76 -4.67 -4.08
CA ILE A 755 17.27 -4.21 -2.79
C ILE A 755 18.16 -3.09 -2.27
N GLY A 756 17.61 -1.87 -2.27
CA GLY A 756 18.18 -0.70 -1.67
C GLY A 756 19.38 -0.10 -2.41
N ASN A 757 19.20 1.04 -3.03
CA ASN A 757 20.29 1.77 -3.65
C ASN A 757 21.36 2.20 -2.66
N TRP A 758 20.98 2.48 -1.45
CA TRP A 758 21.85 2.85 -0.34
C TRP A 758 22.25 1.62 0.50
N CYS A 759 21.46 0.57 0.46
CA CYS A 759 21.86 -0.74 0.93
C CYS A 759 22.50 -1.46 -0.25
N TYR A 760 23.76 -1.57 -0.30
CA TYR A 760 24.41 -2.55 -1.16
C TYR A 760 23.70 -3.89 -0.99
N PRO A 761 23.59 -4.72 -2.04
CA PRO A 761 23.13 -6.08 -1.82
C PRO A 761 24.04 -6.65 -0.73
N LEU A 762 23.52 -6.63 0.48
CA LEU A 762 24.24 -7.11 1.67
C LEU A 762 24.51 -8.60 1.56
N ILE A 763 24.00 -9.24 0.48
CA ILE A 763 23.99 -10.68 0.37
C ILE A 763 24.28 -11.06 -1.06
N THR A 764 25.38 -11.72 -1.24
CA THR A 764 25.61 -12.65 -2.32
C THR A 764 25.13 -14.02 -1.84
N ALA A 765 23.93 -14.41 -2.20
CA ALA A 765 23.47 -15.77 -1.95
C ALA A 765 24.35 -16.72 -2.79
N GLN A 766 25.19 -17.46 -2.13
CA GLN A 766 25.92 -18.55 -2.77
C GLN A 766 25.06 -19.80 -2.70
N ILE A 767 24.62 -20.26 -3.87
CA ILE A 767 23.87 -21.51 -3.97
C ILE A 767 24.88 -22.66 -4.07
N ASP A 768 24.68 -23.68 -3.23
CA ASP A 768 25.51 -24.85 -3.14
C ASP A 768 24.65 -26.10 -3.08
N ASP A 769 24.73 -26.98 -4.07
CA ASP A 769 23.91 -28.18 -4.19
C ASP A 769 24.65 -29.48 -3.88
N ILE A 770 25.84 -29.37 -3.30
CA ILE A 770 26.71 -30.54 -3.04
C ILE A 770 26.04 -31.61 -2.16
N GLY A 771 25.26 -31.20 -1.16
CA GLY A 771 24.58 -32.14 -0.26
C GLY A 771 23.43 -32.87 -0.96
N LEU A 772 22.67 -32.18 -1.80
CA LEU A 772 21.65 -32.80 -2.64
C LEU A 772 22.28 -33.82 -3.61
N MET A 773 23.38 -33.45 -4.28
CA MET A 773 24.08 -34.32 -5.21
C MET A 773 24.71 -35.53 -4.53
N ASN A 774 25.24 -35.38 -3.30
CA ASN A 774 25.79 -36.48 -2.52
C ASN A 774 24.72 -37.47 -2.01
N LYS A 775 23.50 -37.04 -1.80
CA LYS A 775 22.39 -37.92 -1.42
C LYS A 775 21.87 -38.78 -2.59
N ARG A 776 22.22 -38.45 -3.80
CA ARG A 776 21.78 -39.14 -5.00
C ARG A 776 22.30 -40.57 -5.05
N LYS A 777 21.38 -41.54 -5.14
CA LYS A 777 21.64 -42.97 -5.35
C LYS A 777 21.02 -43.40 -6.68
N ASN A 778 21.83 -43.95 -7.57
CA ASN A 778 21.36 -44.37 -8.93
C ASN A 778 20.64 -43.23 -9.67
N GLY A 779 21.14 -41.97 -9.54
CA GLY A 779 20.50 -40.79 -10.16
C GLY A 779 19.27 -40.24 -9.45
N LYS A 780 18.82 -40.86 -8.37
CA LYS A 780 17.62 -40.47 -7.66
C LYS A 780 17.91 -40.00 -6.24
N VAL A 781 17.03 -39.10 -5.74
CA VAL A 781 16.93 -38.70 -4.33
C VAL A 781 15.50 -38.92 -3.86
N ASP A 782 15.32 -39.42 -2.65
CA ASP A 782 13.99 -39.69 -2.10
C ASP A 782 13.67 -38.62 -1.01
N PHE A 783 12.58 -37.92 -1.20
CA PHE A 783 11.99 -37.00 -0.22
C PHE A 783 10.52 -37.29 -0.05
N LEU A 784 10.06 -37.39 1.17
CA LEU A 784 8.66 -37.73 1.49
C LEU A 784 8.22 -39.03 0.81
N GLU A 785 9.13 -40.01 0.64
CA GLU A 785 8.89 -41.30 -0.07
C GLU A 785 8.60 -41.10 -1.58
N ILE A 786 8.94 -39.97 -2.14
CA ILE A 786 8.81 -39.65 -3.56
C ILE A 786 10.20 -39.65 -4.20
N PRO A 787 10.48 -40.52 -5.18
CA PRO A 787 11.74 -40.52 -5.87
C PRO A 787 11.83 -39.39 -6.90
N PHE A 788 12.84 -38.54 -6.80
CA PHE A 788 13.14 -37.49 -7.74
C PHE A 788 14.39 -37.87 -8.56
N LEU A 789 14.26 -37.96 -9.87
CA LEU A 789 15.37 -38.21 -10.77
C LEU A 789 16.12 -36.89 -11.03
N ILE A 790 17.40 -36.85 -10.71
CA ILE A 790 18.29 -35.74 -11.08
C ILE A 790 19.36 -36.35 -11.98
N ASP A 791 19.24 -36.11 -13.27
CA ASP A 791 20.11 -36.68 -14.27
C ASP A 791 21.60 -36.27 -14.03
N LYS A 792 22.53 -37.18 -14.34
CA LYS A 792 23.96 -36.93 -14.19
C LYS A 792 24.51 -36.20 -15.41
N THR A 793 24.31 -34.89 -15.44
CA THR A 793 24.80 -33.98 -16.48
C THR A 793 25.57 -32.82 -15.83
N ASP A 794 26.26 -32.01 -16.61
CA ASP A 794 26.93 -30.80 -16.12
C ASP A 794 25.90 -29.74 -15.65
N LYS A 795 24.71 -29.72 -16.23
CA LYS A 795 23.59 -28.87 -15.88
C LYS A 795 22.53 -29.70 -15.15
N ASN A 796 21.79 -29.08 -14.21
CA ASN A 796 20.85 -29.81 -13.35
C ASN A 796 19.52 -29.09 -13.08
N VAL A 797 19.26 -28.04 -13.84
CA VAL A 797 18.00 -27.29 -13.75
C VAL A 797 17.57 -26.77 -15.13
N ALA A 798 16.26 -26.81 -15.37
CA ALA A 798 15.62 -26.23 -16.53
C ALA A 798 15.01 -24.88 -16.11
N PHE A 799 15.71 -23.77 -16.34
CA PHE A 799 15.26 -22.42 -16.04
C PHE A 799 14.41 -21.82 -17.15
N VAL A 800 13.39 -21.10 -16.75
CA VAL A 800 12.60 -20.20 -17.60
C VAL A 800 12.54 -18.81 -16.97
N SER A 801 12.52 -17.76 -17.79
CA SER A 801 12.39 -16.38 -17.34
C SER A 801 11.94 -15.46 -18.47
N GLN A 802 11.58 -14.23 -18.14
CA GLN A 802 11.38 -13.17 -19.12
C GLN A 802 12.71 -12.47 -19.50
N TRP A 803 13.83 -12.82 -18.83
CA TRP A 803 15.17 -12.40 -19.14
C TRP A 803 15.71 -13.16 -20.36
N ASP A 804 16.59 -12.53 -21.13
CA ASP A 804 17.17 -13.20 -22.33
C ASP A 804 18.15 -14.34 -22.02
N ASN A 805 18.52 -14.50 -20.75
CA ASN A 805 19.38 -15.59 -20.29
C ASN A 805 18.73 -16.97 -20.48
N TYR A 806 17.40 -17.04 -20.39
CA TYR A 806 16.65 -18.30 -20.47
C TYR A 806 15.41 -18.16 -21.37
N PRO A 807 14.89 -19.26 -21.90
CA PRO A 807 13.60 -19.21 -22.63
C PRO A 807 12.46 -18.83 -21.69
N ASP A 808 11.40 -18.25 -22.23
CA ASP A 808 10.18 -17.94 -21.46
C ASP A 808 9.36 -19.18 -21.10
N SER A 809 9.56 -20.28 -21.83
CA SER A 809 8.90 -21.57 -21.55
C SER A 809 9.74 -22.76 -22.02
N ILE A 810 9.50 -23.90 -21.35
CA ILE A 810 10.09 -25.20 -21.71
C ILE A 810 8.97 -26.25 -21.73
N GLU A 811 8.94 -27.07 -22.78
CA GLU A 811 8.01 -28.18 -22.89
C GLU A 811 8.74 -29.53 -22.78
N ILE A 812 8.17 -30.41 -21.95
CA ILE A 812 8.68 -31.74 -21.63
C ILE A 812 7.63 -32.79 -22.10
N PRO A 813 7.91 -33.65 -23.09
CA PRO A 813 6.96 -34.66 -23.54
C PRO A 813 6.65 -35.68 -22.44
N LEU A 814 5.39 -36.08 -22.36
CA LEU A 814 4.90 -37.15 -21.48
C LEU A 814 4.11 -38.17 -22.26
N THR A 815 3.98 -39.33 -21.64
CA THR A 815 3.10 -40.40 -22.12
C THR A 815 2.50 -41.19 -20.96
N GLY A 816 1.42 -41.87 -21.20
CA GLY A 816 0.73 -42.68 -20.20
C GLY A 816 -0.24 -41.88 -19.36
N LYS A 817 -0.66 -42.46 -18.25
CA LYS A 817 -1.62 -41.85 -17.31
C LYS A 817 -1.04 -41.71 -15.93
N GLY A 818 -1.63 -40.85 -15.10
CA GLY A 818 -1.18 -40.63 -13.72
C GLY A 818 -2.26 -39.93 -12.89
N LYS A 819 -2.10 -39.98 -11.56
CA LYS A 819 -2.99 -39.35 -10.59
C LYS A 819 -2.45 -38.01 -10.12
N LYS A 820 -1.11 -37.87 -10.11
CA LYS A 820 -0.43 -36.68 -9.58
C LYS A 820 0.97 -36.57 -10.17
N ILE A 821 1.46 -35.35 -10.28
CA ILE A 821 2.87 -35.06 -10.59
C ILE A 821 3.49 -34.30 -9.43
N TYR A 822 4.66 -34.73 -8.98
CA TYR A 822 5.50 -34.07 -7.99
C TYR A 822 6.66 -33.38 -8.67
N PHE A 823 7.02 -32.20 -8.19
CA PHE A 823 8.09 -31.38 -8.74
C PHE A 823 9.10 -31.00 -7.66
N LEU A 824 10.38 -31.01 -8.00
CA LEU A 824 11.43 -30.37 -7.24
C LEU A 824 11.83 -29.09 -7.98
N MET A 825 11.52 -27.95 -7.38
CA MET A 825 11.63 -26.64 -8.01
C MET A 825 12.66 -25.76 -7.31
N ALA A 826 13.37 -24.96 -8.08
CA ALA A 826 14.32 -23.96 -7.55
C ALA A 826 14.30 -22.72 -8.43
N GLY A 827 14.36 -21.56 -7.83
CA GLY A 827 14.37 -20.29 -8.57
C GLY A 827 14.27 -19.11 -7.64
N SER A 828 14.16 -17.91 -8.19
CA SER A 828 14.06 -16.68 -7.42
C SER A 828 12.99 -15.75 -7.98
N THR A 829 12.48 -14.88 -7.13
CA THR A 829 11.46 -13.89 -7.49
C THR A 829 11.70 -12.59 -6.74
N ASN A 830 11.48 -11.46 -7.41
CA ASN A 830 11.51 -10.17 -6.76
C ASN A 830 10.30 -10.06 -5.80
N PRO A 831 10.46 -9.54 -4.57
CA PRO A 831 9.34 -9.24 -3.67
C PRO A 831 8.21 -8.41 -4.29
N MET A 832 8.55 -7.53 -5.25
CA MET A 832 7.57 -6.77 -6.04
C MET A 832 6.64 -7.67 -6.88
N GLN A 833 6.99 -8.92 -7.15
CA GLN A 833 6.19 -9.89 -7.89
C GLN A 833 5.39 -10.82 -6.96
N SER A 834 5.20 -10.41 -5.71
CA SER A 834 4.44 -11.19 -4.72
C SER A 834 2.93 -11.07 -4.94
N GLN A 835 2.17 -12.08 -4.50
CA GLN A 835 0.71 -12.18 -4.58
C GLN A 835 0.12 -12.21 -6.00
N ILE A 836 0.96 -12.37 -7.02
CA ILE A 836 0.57 -12.54 -8.43
C ILE A 836 1.15 -13.83 -8.98
N VAL A 837 0.67 -14.25 -10.16
CA VAL A 837 1.18 -15.43 -10.83
C VAL A 837 2.58 -15.16 -11.36
N ASN A 838 3.58 -15.80 -10.77
CA ASN A 838 4.98 -15.70 -11.21
C ASN A 838 5.26 -16.59 -12.41
N GLY A 839 4.67 -17.79 -12.42
CA GLY A 839 4.80 -18.77 -13.49
C GLY A 839 3.69 -19.80 -13.43
N LYS A 840 3.71 -20.70 -14.41
CA LYS A 840 2.74 -21.80 -14.52
C LYS A 840 3.42 -23.11 -14.89
N ILE A 841 2.91 -24.18 -14.31
CA ILE A 841 3.15 -25.54 -14.79
C ILE A 841 1.83 -26.02 -15.38
N THR A 842 1.81 -26.27 -16.70
CA THR A 842 0.62 -26.73 -17.42
C THR A 842 0.86 -28.16 -17.89
N VAL A 843 0.06 -29.10 -17.44
CA VAL A 843 0.02 -30.47 -17.96
C VAL A 843 -1.02 -30.53 -19.07
N GLN A 844 -0.59 -30.89 -20.28
CA GLN A 844 -1.47 -31.10 -21.42
C GLN A 844 -1.82 -32.58 -21.56
N TYR A 845 -3.07 -32.84 -21.90
CA TYR A 845 -3.54 -34.15 -22.25
C TYR A 845 -3.66 -34.30 -23.77
N VAL A 846 -3.70 -35.55 -24.24
CA VAL A 846 -3.85 -35.86 -25.67
C VAL A 846 -5.18 -35.35 -26.23
N ASP A 847 -6.22 -35.24 -25.40
CA ASP A 847 -7.53 -34.69 -25.78
C ASP A 847 -7.54 -33.14 -25.88
N GLY A 848 -6.40 -32.46 -25.61
CA GLY A 848 -6.26 -31.02 -25.68
C GLY A 848 -6.66 -30.28 -24.38
N SER A 849 -7.22 -30.97 -23.40
CA SER A 849 -7.49 -30.38 -22.09
C SER A 849 -6.22 -30.21 -21.26
N THR A 850 -6.27 -29.43 -20.17
CA THR A 850 -5.12 -29.12 -19.32
C THR A 850 -5.45 -29.24 -17.84
N SER A 851 -4.40 -29.51 -17.04
CA SER A 851 -4.35 -29.22 -15.59
C SER A 851 -3.23 -28.22 -15.33
N GLU A 852 -3.45 -27.26 -14.45
CA GLU A 852 -2.52 -26.16 -14.22
C GLU A 852 -2.19 -26.00 -12.74
N LEU A 853 -0.91 -25.67 -12.45
CA LEU A 853 -0.43 -25.19 -11.17
C LEU A 853 0.12 -23.78 -11.36
N GLU A 854 -0.53 -22.78 -10.78
CA GLU A 854 -0.01 -21.44 -10.72
C GLU A 854 1.04 -21.31 -9.60
N LEU A 855 2.19 -20.76 -9.93
CA LEU A 855 3.26 -20.48 -8.98
C LEU A 855 3.12 -19.05 -8.50
N LYS A 856 2.85 -18.88 -7.20
CA LYS A 856 2.63 -17.56 -6.56
C LYS A 856 3.50 -17.42 -5.32
N ASN A 857 4.36 -16.43 -5.31
CA ASN A 857 5.05 -16.04 -4.09
C ASN A 857 4.10 -15.17 -3.23
N PRO A 858 3.98 -15.42 -1.93
CA PRO A 858 4.58 -16.48 -1.12
C PRO A 858 3.67 -17.72 -0.93
N THR A 859 2.58 -17.84 -1.64
CA THR A 859 1.56 -18.89 -1.39
C THR A 859 2.14 -20.30 -1.53
N ASN A 860 2.82 -20.59 -2.65
CA ASN A 860 3.41 -21.90 -2.94
C ASN A 860 4.78 -21.82 -3.63
N TRP A 861 5.20 -20.64 -4.07
CA TRP A 861 6.48 -20.43 -4.75
C TRP A 861 7.39 -19.57 -3.88
N TRP A 862 8.47 -20.15 -3.35
CA TRP A 862 9.40 -19.49 -2.44
C TRP A 862 10.78 -19.34 -3.08
N PRO A 863 11.47 -18.20 -2.90
CA PRO A 863 12.81 -17.99 -3.43
C PRO A 863 13.80 -19.04 -2.91
N ILE A 864 14.72 -19.46 -3.79
CA ILE A 864 15.75 -20.44 -3.44
C ILE A 864 16.63 -19.98 -2.27
N GLU A 865 16.84 -18.67 -2.18
CA GLU A 865 17.76 -18.04 -1.24
C GLU A 865 17.15 -17.73 0.13
N GLN A 866 15.82 -17.70 0.24
CA GLN A 866 15.15 -17.24 1.45
C GLN A 866 14.16 -18.26 1.99
N ASP A 867 14.01 -18.25 3.32
CA ASP A 867 12.89 -18.85 4.02
C ASP A 867 11.88 -17.77 4.41
N LEU A 868 10.60 -18.08 4.36
CA LEU A 868 9.53 -17.20 4.80
C LEU A 868 8.99 -17.68 6.15
N PHE A 869 8.36 -16.81 6.91
CA PHE A 869 7.85 -17.11 8.24
C PHE A 869 6.52 -16.40 8.48
N ASP A 870 5.73 -16.97 9.37
CA ASP A 870 4.53 -16.34 9.90
C ASP A 870 4.92 -15.35 11.01
N ASP A 871 4.51 -14.10 10.92
CA ASP A 871 4.79 -13.08 11.93
C ASP A 871 3.64 -12.90 12.92
N ASN A 872 2.53 -13.62 12.75
CA ASN A 872 1.30 -13.55 13.54
C ASN A 872 0.66 -12.15 13.62
N PHE A 873 0.99 -11.25 12.71
CA PHE A 873 0.49 -9.88 12.70
C PHE A 873 -0.01 -9.46 11.31
N ALA A 874 0.92 -9.18 10.43
CA ALA A 874 0.64 -8.66 9.11
C ALA A 874 0.73 -9.73 8.02
N PHE A 875 1.38 -10.83 8.31
CA PHE A 875 1.55 -11.92 7.37
C PHE A 875 1.38 -13.28 8.07
N GLU A 876 0.41 -14.03 7.61
CA GLU A 876 0.10 -15.38 8.08
C GLU A 876 0.11 -16.36 6.90
N ILE A 877 0.71 -17.51 7.08
CA ILE A 877 0.68 -18.61 6.12
C ILE A 877 -0.10 -19.76 6.78
N PRO A 878 -1.21 -20.22 6.19
CA PRO A 878 -1.92 -21.40 6.70
C PRO A 878 -1.00 -22.62 6.76
N ASP A 879 -0.99 -23.32 7.87
CA ASP A 879 -0.08 -24.46 8.13
C ASP A 879 -0.06 -25.52 7.03
N ASP A 880 -1.20 -25.79 6.42
CA ASP A 880 -1.37 -26.74 5.32
C ASP A 880 -0.82 -26.21 3.98
N LYS A 881 -0.55 -24.91 3.87
CA LYS A 881 0.02 -24.27 2.67
C LYS A 881 1.54 -24.08 2.74
N ILE A 882 2.16 -24.25 3.92
CA ILE A 882 3.60 -24.16 4.07
C ILE A 882 4.28 -25.31 3.31
N PRO A 883 5.16 -25.04 2.34
CA PRO A 883 5.76 -26.08 1.51
C PRO A 883 6.86 -26.85 2.27
N TYR A 884 7.09 -28.08 1.87
CA TYR A 884 8.32 -28.79 2.18
C TYR A 884 9.45 -28.32 1.28
N ARG A 885 10.63 -28.14 1.87
CA ARG A 885 11.84 -27.66 1.17
C ARG A 885 13.02 -28.57 1.44
N VAL A 886 13.97 -28.56 0.50
CA VAL A 886 15.23 -29.33 0.58
C VAL A 886 16.39 -28.34 0.59
N LYS A 887 17.15 -28.28 1.69
CA LYS A 887 18.40 -27.54 1.75
C LYS A 887 19.38 -28.14 0.74
N LEU A 888 19.80 -27.38 -0.23
CA LEU A 888 20.64 -27.88 -1.31
C LEU A 888 22.03 -28.29 -0.80
N LYS A 889 22.63 -27.51 0.09
CA LYS A 889 23.98 -27.73 0.64
C LYS A 889 24.09 -28.98 1.53
N THR A 890 23.02 -29.39 2.18
CA THR A 890 23.01 -30.56 3.08
C THR A 890 22.15 -31.71 2.57
N GLY A 891 21.24 -31.43 1.64
CA GLY A 891 20.22 -32.38 1.18
C GLY A 891 19.16 -32.70 2.26
N GLU A 892 19.05 -31.89 3.31
CA GLU A 892 18.08 -32.08 4.39
C GLU A 892 16.69 -31.59 3.98
N LEU A 893 15.68 -32.41 4.21
CA LEU A 893 14.28 -32.06 4.08
C LEU A 893 13.80 -31.34 5.32
N TYR A 894 13.07 -30.23 5.14
CA TYR A 894 12.42 -29.50 6.24
C TYR A 894 11.11 -28.87 5.79
N LYS A 895 10.25 -28.56 6.75
CA LYS A 895 9.04 -27.76 6.48
C LYS A 895 9.45 -26.28 6.47
N GLY A 896 9.05 -25.53 5.46
CA GLY A 896 9.33 -24.10 5.35
C GLY A 896 8.85 -23.31 6.58
N GLY A 897 9.33 -22.10 6.76
CA GLY A 897 8.99 -21.25 7.90
C GLY A 897 9.64 -21.64 9.23
N THR A 898 10.50 -22.62 9.25
CA THR A 898 11.10 -23.14 10.49
C THR A 898 12.52 -22.67 10.74
N LEU A 899 13.20 -22.11 9.75
CA LEU A 899 14.60 -21.66 9.86
C LEU A 899 14.77 -20.32 10.55
N SER A 900 13.78 -19.45 10.42
CA SER A 900 13.80 -18.10 10.97
C SER A 900 12.68 -17.90 11.96
N LYS A 901 12.96 -17.19 13.06
CA LYS A 901 11.95 -16.74 14.01
C LYS A 901 11.85 -15.23 13.93
N TYR A 902 10.64 -14.71 13.93
CA TYR A 902 10.36 -13.28 13.90
C TYR A 902 11.24 -12.47 14.87
N SER A 903 11.35 -12.94 16.14
CA SER A 903 12.15 -12.28 17.18
C SER A 903 13.66 -12.23 16.94
N SER A 904 14.18 -13.02 16.01
CA SER A 904 15.62 -13.08 15.67
C SER A 904 15.98 -12.30 14.41
N ILE A 905 15.00 -11.80 13.68
CA ILE A 905 15.24 -11.12 12.40
C ILE A 905 15.69 -9.69 12.65
N LYS A 906 16.89 -9.35 12.17
CA LYS A 906 17.50 -8.03 12.24
C LYS A 906 17.71 -7.40 10.87
N GLY A 907 17.53 -8.14 9.80
CA GLY A 907 17.70 -7.70 8.44
C GLY A 907 17.44 -8.80 7.42
N PHE A 908 17.66 -8.51 6.15
CA PHE A 908 17.44 -9.45 5.05
C PHE A 908 18.26 -10.74 5.17
N THR A 909 19.48 -10.64 5.70
CA THR A 909 20.41 -11.76 5.85
C THR A 909 19.91 -12.85 6.79
N ASP A 910 19.07 -12.47 7.76
CA ASP A 910 18.61 -13.40 8.81
C ASP A 910 17.60 -14.44 8.29
N ARG A 911 17.09 -14.24 7.08
CA ARG A 911 16.20 -15.17 6.37
C ARG A 911 16.91 -15.98 5.30
N GLN A 912 18.19 -15.74 5.08
CA GLN A 912 18.96 -16.42 4.06
C GLN A 912 19.18 -17.88 4.42
N ILE A 913 19.02 -18.75 3.43
CA ILE A 913 19.31 -20.18 3.55
C ILE A 913 20.72 -20.42 3.07
N ASP A 914 21.61 -20.91 3.93
CA ASP A 914 22.97 -21.28 3.55
C ASP A 914 22.95 -22.36 2.46
N GLY A 915 23.49 -22.02 1.29
CA GLY A 915 23.48 -22.86 0.09
C GLY A 915 22.12 -22.93 -0.66
N GLY A 916 21.09 -22.26 -0.14
CA GLY A 916 19.76 -22.25 -0.76
C GLY A 916 18.92 -23.51 -0.51
N ALA A 917 17.65 -23.44 -0.90
CA ALA A 917 16.73 -24.58 -0.79
C ALA A 917 15.79 -24.69 -2.01
N ALA A 918 15.58 -25.91 -2.48
CA ALA A 918 14.56 -26.26 -3.46
C ALA A 918 13.21 -26.49 -2.76
N THR A 919 12.11 -26.28 -3.49
CA THR A 919 10.74 -26.42 -2.97
C THR A 919 10.09 -27.64 -3.63
N ILE A 920 9.40 -28.48 -2.84
CA ILE A 920 8.60 -29.60 -3.33
C ILE A 920 7.19 -29.10 -3.58
N LEU A 921 6.72 -29.28 -4.81
CA LEU A 921 5.36 -28.95 -5.24
C LEU A 921 4.67 -30.18 -5.82
N ASP A 922 3.34 -30.16 -5.87
CA ASP A 922 2.55 -31.21 -6.48
C ASP A 922 1.37 -30.66 -7.28
N LEU A 923 0.94 -31.40 -8.27
CA LEU A 923 -0.24 -31.09 -9.11
C LEU A 923 -1.10 -32.36 -9.26
N PRO A 924 -2.32 -32.38 -8.72
CA PRO A 924 -3.32 -33.38 -9.04
C PRO A 924 -3.66 -33.35 -10.55
N ILE A 925 -3.72 -34.51 -11.18
CA ILE A 925 -4.05 -34.64 -12.61
C ILE A 925 -5.16 -35.65 -12.81
N ASP A 926 -5.85 -35.60 -13.95
CA ASP A 926 -6.95 -36.54 -14.27
C ASP A 926 -6.41 -37.92 -14.59
N PRO A 927 -6.65 -38.92 -13.74
CA PRO A 927 -6.13 -40.29 -13.93
C PRO A 927 -6.72 -41.02 -15.15
N ASN A 928 -7.80 -40.51 -15.71
CA ASN A 928 -8.47 -41.12 -16.85
C ASN A 928 -7.89 -40.65 -18.21
N LYS A 929 -7.15 -39.56 -18.23
CA LYS A 929 -6.67 -38.94 -19.44
C LYS A 929 -5.22 -39.32 -19.75
N GLU A 930 -4.94 -39.46 -21.04
CA GLU A 930 -3.58 -39.70 -21.52
C GLU A 930 -2.75 -38.42 -21.51
N LEU A 931 -1.59 -38.47 -20.89
CA LEU A 931 -0.66 -37.34 -20.80
C LEU A 931 0.04 -37.07 -22.14
N LYS A 932 0.26 -35.80 -22.47
CA LYS A 932 0.99 -35.36 -23.67
C LYS A 932 2.28 -34.66 -23.33
N SER A 933 2.22 -33.66 -22.47
CA SER A 933 3.42 -32.86 -22.06
C SER A 933 3.22 -32.10 -20.75
N ILE A 934 4.33 -31.69 -20.16
CA ILE A 934 4.41 -30.61 -19.14
C ILE A 934 5.02 -29.41 -19.81
N LYS A 935 4.38 -28.24 -19.63
CA LYS A 935 4.94 -26.95 -20.01
C LYS A 935 5.21 -26.12 -18.77
N LEU A 936 6.47 -25.71 -18.55
CA LEU A 936 6.88 -24.74 -17.55
C LEU A 936 6.97 -23.37 -18.23
N THR A 937 6.33 -22.34 -17.66
CA THR A 937 6.27 -21.00 -18.26
C THR A 937 6.53 -19.93 -17.20
N ALA A 938 7.42 -18.99 -17.48
CA ALA A 938 7.59 -17.76 -16.71
C ALA A 938 6.51 -16.74 -17.13
N VAL A 939 5.80 -16.16 -16.17
CA VAL A 939 4.66 -15.28 -16.42
C VAL A 939 4.98 -13.84 -16.09
N SER A 940 5.52 -13.58 -14.89
CA SER A 940 5.93 -12.25 -14.44
C SER A 940 7.34 -11.87 -14.92
N ASN A 941 7.68 -10.58 -14.87
CA ASN A 941 8.96 -10.10 -15.37
C ASN A 941 10.16 -10.57 -14.55
N ASP A 942 10.15 -10.32 -13.23
CA ASP A 942 11.32 -10.48 -12.37
C ASP A 942 11.32 -11.83 -11.66
N VAL A 943 11.25 -12.88 -12.45
CA VAL A 943 11.28 -14.25 -11.93
C VAL A 943 12.25 -15.10 -12.73
N ILE A 944 12.90 -16.03 -12.04
CA ILE A 944 13.61 -17.15 -12.64
C ILE A 944 13.04 -18.41 -12.01
N ILE A 945 12.42 -19.24 -12.82
CA ILE A 945 11.73 -20.44 -12.36
C ILE A 945 12.44 -21.65 -12.93
N GLY A 946 12.90 -22.54 -12.05
CA GLY A 946 13.63 -23.73 -12.42
C GLY A 946 12.94 -25.02 -11.99
N MET A 947 12.94 -26.01 -12.88
CA MET A 947 12.53 -27.36 -12.57
C MET A 947 13.78 -28.26 -12.54
N MET A 948 14.06 -28.86 -11.38
CA MET A 948 15.16 -29.78 -11.18
C MET A 948 14.74 -31.24 -11.40
N SER A 949 13.47 -31.58 -11.07
CA SER A 949 12.95 -32.92 -11.25
C SER A 949 11.44 -32.93 -11.34
N ALA A 950 10.88 -33.94 -12.00
CA ALA A 950 9.45 -34.23 -12.02
C ALA A 950 9.21 -35.75 -11.96
N THR A 951 8.17 -36.16 -11.21
CA THR A 951 7.83 -37.57 -10.99
C THR A 951 6.31 -37.78 -11.06
N VAL A 952 5.83 -38.67 -11.90
CA VAL A 952 4.41 -39.01 -12.02
C VAL A 952 4.07 -40.16 -11.08
N LEU A 953 3.04 -40.02 -10.28
CA LEU A 953 2.37 -41.09 -9.55
C LEU A 953 1.26 -41.68 -10.46
N LYS A 954 1.36 -42.98 -10.73
CA LYS A 954 0.37 -43.73 -11.56
C LYS A 954 -0.83 -44.19 -10.77
#